data_15bc81d056c759ef0f3713a5eca32556
#
_entry.id   15bc81d056c759ef0f3713a5eca32556
#
_cell.length_a   1.000
_cell.length_b   1.000
_cell.length_c   1.000
_cell.angle_alpha   90.00
_cell.angle_beta   90.00
_cell.angle_gamma   90.00
#
_symmetry.space_group_name_H-M   'P 1'
#
loop_
_entity.id
_entity.type
_entity.pdbx_description
1 polymer ?
#
loop_
_entity_poly.entity_id
_entity_poly.type
_entity_poly.pdbx_seq_one_letter_code
_entity_poly.pdbx_strand_id
1 'polypeptide(L)'
;MPELVQQLRPLDLSSLQPHLKVTVIHDEAGLLLLKDYIARKRYSGDFAVGLDTETNMCDDFWFRRCRLIQIGDRDEQFVIDLLSFAGSKDRLIATQGEYGINAEGVYDEILEVLRPVLCTRDFLKVGQNLAFDYTIMWWNFGMRMWHLYSTDISERVIQAGTISLKKMAEFSMASIAARHFHLLIDKSEQEGFDLETPLTQKQIDYAAFDVRFPHAMRQAQINIMTADQLLTTAQIENDALPMFADMPLNGQNLDDDRWKERIQHVLERREGELKTLDEGFIPIVGKKNEQIDEPEIERRYKHWQEDFQFPTQLEIDLASQKRLEKDKEKKAVIGALLKAEAAKRAVAKADARAAHSELSKKRTVWKNKLEDCEGEAYINYGSRDQLLAALQQMPGMRSIKDTTDDTLLRFNDRPLIQTLRKYNKGKKGTGTYGVQWTQRWITKPLSKEGWRHPCDGRLHCVFSQLEAETGRTSSSKPNAQNLPKDDEVRACFICDPPNPLVRVSVCCDADAYIVNSKYTCAKCKEYCDTKDEEMCIVTCDMAGAELRIIAELANATSWINAFNKGWDVHSVSTEILEPQKWPALQCLGGEKWFDKEADGGKGKEVILPPCGYYALDAEGQPKRQKCKCPAHAELRQKTKSINFLLCYGGGPAALADELGITVDAAKELMRQHEAAFPDVWGYLERSGKLAKAMREARDMFGRRRSFPIPTRQMAKEWWQDEHEEDLELSDDEKKASLFSFRSTQLREPTKAELHQLTHRNPTEKEIERALYALAGSVERRGKNHCIQGTNASIIKRAMGCGFDKNNKPYLWHTLPQYRAKVQNMVHDELVIGCPKRFGKLVAELIADAFKRAAAEVMHMVTMEADYHIANRWMK
;
A
#
# COMPACT_ATOMS: atom_id res chain seq x y z
N MET A 1 14.57 2.76 -30.60
CA MET A 1 14.40 3.79 -29.55
C MET A 1 13.07 3.55 -28.87
N PRO A 2 12.92 3.81 -27.56
CA PRO A 2 11.62 3.75 -26.92
C PRO A 2 10.59 4.62 -27.63
N GLU A 3 9.36 4.13 -27.72
CA GLU A 3 8.25 4.82 -28.40
C GLU A 3 7.97 6.23 -27.85
N LEU A 4 8.31 6.48 -26.57
CA LEU A 4 8.14 7.77 -25.92
C LEU A 4 8.96 8.92 -26.56
N VAL A 5 10.01 8.61 -27.31
CA VAL A 5 10.89 9.62 -27.95
C VAL A 5 10.37 10.04 -29.32
N GLN A 6 9.45 9.26 -29.91
CA GLN A 6 8.87 9.61 -31.20
C GLN A 6 8.20 10.99 -31.12
N GLN A 7 8.50 11.84 -32.10
CA GLN A 7 7.86 13.13 -32.33
C GLN A 7 8.15 14.24 -31.28
N LEU A 8 9.36 14.26 -30.75
CA LEU A 8 9.80 15.42 -29.98
C LEU A 8 10.08 16.62 -30.91
N ARG A 9 9.38 17.72 -30.64
CA ARG A 9 9.78 19.03 -31.19
C ARG A 9 10.78 19.67 -30.19
N PRO A 10 11.68 20.54 -30.65
CA PRO A 10 12.54 21.33 -29.77
C PRO A 10 11.71 22.02 -28.69
N LEU A 11 12.27 22.15 -27.48
CA LEU A 11 11.60 22.86 -26.37
C LEU A 11 11.35 24.31 -26.81
N ASP A 12 10.11 24.62 -27.11
CA ASP A 12 9.68 25.95 -27.49
C ASP A 12 9.03 26.64 -26.31
N LEU A 13 9.67 27.68 -25.78
CA LEU A 13 9.15 28.51 -24.69
C LEU A 13 7.85 29.23 -25.06
N SER A 14 7.50 29.32 -26.36
CA SER A 14 6.20 29.84 -26.79
C SER A 14 5.03 28.99 -26.28
N SER A 15 5.27 27.70 -25.97
CA SER A 15 4.27 26.85 -25.34
C SER A 15 3.92 27.27 -23.91
N LEU A 16 4.72 28.14 -23.31
CA LEU A 16 4.52 28.73 -21.99
C LEU A 16 3.79 30.09 -22.06
N GLN A 17 3.56 30.63 -23.26
CA GLN A 17 2.88 31.89 -23.46
C GLN A 17 1.34 31.74 -23.38
N PRO A 18 0.62 32.78 -22.89
CA PRO A 18 -0.81 32.70 -22.59
C PRO A 18 -1.74 32.69 -23.83
N HIS A 19 -1.22 32.78 -25.06
CA HIS A 19 -2.07 32.80 -26.26
C HIS A 19 -2.47 31.37 -26.64
N LEU A 20 -3.67 30.98 -26.21
CA LEU A 20 -4.31 29.70 -26.54
C LEU A 20 -5.13 29.88 -27.82
N LYS A 21 -5.05 28.90 -28.75
CA LYS A 21 -5.96 28.80 -29.87
C LYS A 21 -7.01 27.74 -29.53
N VAL A 22 -8.03 28.17 -28.80
CA VAL A 22 -9.06 27.26 -28.25
C VAL A 22 -10.28 27.23 -29.16
N THR A 23 -10.73 26.03 -29.51
CA THR A 23 -12.03 25.77 -30.11
C THR A 23 -12.91 25.04 -29.08
N VAL A 24 -13.98 25.69 -28.65
CA VAL A 24 -14.99 25.03 -27.81
C VAL A 24 -15.99 24.32 -28.72
N ILE A 25 -16.23 23.04 -28.48
CA ILE A 25 -17.09 22.20 -29.31
C ILE A 25 -18.41 21.99 -28.57
N HIS A 26 -19.48 22.52 -29.16
CA HIS A 26 -20.86 22.43 -28.68
C HIS A 26 -21.77 21.67 -29.63
N ASP A 27 -21.33 21.39 -30.87
CA ASP A 27 -22.11 20.86 -31.96
C ASP A 27 -21.29 20.08 -33.00
N GLU A 28 -21.94 19.55 -34.00
CA GLU A 28 -21.31 18.84 -35.12
C GLU A 28 -20.28 19.70 -35.90
N ALA A 29 -20.53 20.99 -36.03
CA ALA A 29 -19.63 21.88 -36.78
C ALA A 29 -18.28 21.98 -36.05
N GLY A 30 -18.31 22.07 -34.74
CA GLY A 30 -17.09 22.00 -33.90
C GLY A 30 -16.38 20.64 -34.03
N LEU A 31 -17.12 19.53 -34.08
CA LEU A 31 -16.54 18.20 -34.29
C LEU A 31 -15.88 18.05 -35.67
N LEU A 32 -16.37 18.70 -36.71
CA LEU A 32 -15.71 18.70 -38.02
C LEU A 32 -14.32 19.37 -37.94
N LEU A 33 -14.17 20.44 -37.17
CA LEU A 33 -12.86 21.09 -36.95
C LEU A 33 -11.88 20.14 -36.23
N LEU A 34 -12.37 19.37 -35.23
CA LEU A 34 -11.58 18.36 -34.56
C LEU A 34 -11.19 17.20 -35.53
N LYS A 35 -12.13 16.74 -36.37
CA LYS A 35 -11.85 15.73 -37.41
C LYS A 35 -10.76 16.21 -38.35
N ASP A 36 -10.84 17.47 -38.82
CA ASP A 36 -9.81 18.09 -39.69
C ASP A 36 -8.45 18.17 -38.94
N TYR A 37 -8.44 18.59 -37.68
CA TYR A 37 -7.21 18.60 -36.88
C TYR A 37 -6.56 17.21 -36.80
N ILE A 38 -7.33 16.17 -36.49
CA ILE A 38 -6.82 14.78 -36.41
C ILE A 38 -6.31 14.32 -37.77
N ALA A 39 -6.98 14.66 -38.87
CA ALA A 39 -6.52 14.34 -40.21
C ALA A 39 -5.20 15.03 -40.52
N ARG A 40 -5.05 16.32 -40.18
CA ARG A 40 -3.79 17.07 -40.36
C ARG A 40 -2.66 16.44 -39.51
N LYS A 41 -2.92 16.03 -38.28
CA LYS A 41 -1.94 15.33 -37.45
C LYS A 41 -1.47 14.01 -38.07
N ARG A 42 -2.39 13.21 -38.61
CA ARG A 42 -2.04 12.00 -39.36
C ARG A 42 -1.21 12.28 -40.62
N TYR A 43 -1.55 13.31 -41.38
CA TYR A 43 -0.85 13.68 -42.57
C TYR A 43 0.58 14.19 -42.29
N SER A 44 0.74 14.97 -41.22
CA SER A 44 2.05 15.49 -40.79
C SER A 44 2.95 14.44 -40.13
N GLY A 45 2.38 13.29 -39.72
CA GLY A 45 3.10 12.28 -38.96
C GLY A 45 3.34 12.66 -37.49
N ASP A 46 2.69 13.72 -37.00
CA ASP A 46 2.74 14.12 -35.60
C ASP A 46 1.57 13.50 -34.82
N PHE A 47 1.81 12.35 -34.19
CA PHE A 47 0.80 11.56 -33.52
C PHE A 47 0.74 11.79 -31.99
N ALA A 48 1.28 12.88 -31.44
CA ALA A 48 1.13 13.22 -30.03
C ALA A 48 -0.03 14.20 -29.83
N VAL A 49 -0.93 13.86 -28.92
CA VAL A 49 -2.06 14.70 -28.52
C VAL A 49 -2.12 14.82 -26.99
N GLY A 50 -2.42 16.02 -26.51
CA GLY A 50 -2.74 16.26 -25.12
C GLY A 50 -4.14 15.72 -24.79
N LEU A 51 -4.33 15.22 -23.59
CA LEU A 51 -5.61 14.74 -23.09
C LEU A 51 -5.79 15.13 -21.64
N ASP A 52 -6.97 15.62 -21.32
CA ASP A 52 -7.42 15.87 -19.97
C ASP A 52 -8.96 15.76 -19.90
N THR A 53 -9.53 15.61 -18.70
CA THR A 53 -10.99 15.55 -18.49
C THR A 53 -11.39 16.33 -17.24
N GLU A 54 -12.49 17.09 -17.32
CA GLU A 54 -13.10 17.74 -16.18
C GLU A 54 -14.39 17.06 -15.77
N THR A 55 -14.60 16.89 -14.47
CA THR A 55 -15.74 16.18 -13.92
C THR A 55 -16.46 17.02 -12.87
N ASN A 56 -17.71 16.63 -12.56
CA ASN A 56 -18.39 17.19 -11.41
C ASN A 56 -17.64 16.87 -10.11
N MET A 57 -17.76 17.78 -9.14
CA MET A 57 -17.20 17.63 -7.79
C MET A 57 -17.95 16.56 -6.99
N CYS A 58 -17.73 15.29 -7.32
CA CYS A 58 -18.29 14.18 -6.58
C CYS A 58 -17.16 13.41 -5.90
N ASP A 59 -17.25 13.26 -4.57
CA ASP A 59 -16.26 12.48 -3.79
C ASP A 59 -16.25 10.99 -4.16
N ASP A 60 -17.41 10.46 -4.59
CA ASP A 60 -17.55 9.08 -5.02
C ASP A 60 -17.28 8.95 -6.51
N PHE A 61 -16.24 8.20 -6.86
CA PHE A 61 -15.81 7.97 -8.24
C PHE A 61 -16.96 7.48 -9.15
N TRP A 62 -17.78 6.56 -8.65
CA TRP A 62 -18.84 5.92 -9.47
C TRP A 62 -19.94 6.87 -9.91
N PHE A 63 -20.09 7.99 -9.22
CA PHE A 63 -21.05 9.06 -9.56
C PHE A 63 -20.38 10.25 -10.24
N ARG A 64 -19.06 10.18 -10.49
CA ARG A 64 -18.36 11.21 -11.28
C ARG A 64 -18.82 11.15 -12.72
N ARG A 65 -19.22 12.30 -13.23
CA ARG A 65 -19.63 12.50 -14.60
C ARG A 65 -18.70 13.47 -15.29
N CYS A 66 -18.24 13.10 -16.46
CA CYS A 66 -17.40 13.92 -17.28
C CYS A 66 -18.18 15.12 -17.83
N ARG A 67 -17.72 16.31 -17.57
CA ARG A 67 -18.28 17.54 -18.13
C ARG A 67 -17.54 17.93 -19.41
N LEU A 68 -16.22 17.89 -19.39
CA LEU A 68 -15.40 18.28 -20.51
C LEU A 68 -14.44 17.15 -20.89
N ILE A 69 -14.18 17.03 -22.18
CA ILE A 69 -13.05 16.28 -22.72
C ILE A 69 -12.19 17.28 -23.48
N GLN A 70 -10.94 17.42 -23.06
CA GLN A 70 -9.98 18.29 -23.70
C GLN A 70 -9.01 17.46 -24.54
N ILE A 71 -8.76 17.86 -25.77
CA ILE A 71 -7.79 17.26 -26.67
C ILE A 71 -7.06 18.33 -27.46
N GLY A 72 -5.79 18.17 -27.71
CA GLY A 72 -5.05 19.18 -28.46
C GLY A 72 -3.54 18.97 -28.46
N ASP A 73 -2.80 20.01 -28.84
CA ASP A 73 -1.36 20.05 -28.75
C ASP A 73 -0.89 21.47 -28.34
N ARG A 74 0.36 21.81 -28.64
CA ARG A 74 0.90 23.15 -28.34
C ARG A 74 0.23 24.27 -29.13
N ASP A 75 -0.27 23.96 -30.31
CA ASP A 75 -0.70 24.94 -31.30
C ASP A 75 -2.23 25.10 -31.33
N GLU A 76 -2.98 24.01 -31.13
CA GLU A 76 -4.44 24.01 -31.20
C GLU A 76 -5.03 23.18 -30.04
N GLN A 77 -6.04 23.72 -29.36
CA GLN A 77 -6.72 23.07 -28.26
C GLN A 77 -8.24 23.02 -28.54
N PHE A 78 -8.83 21.89 -28.21
CA PHE A 78 -10.26 21.62 -28.37
C PHE A 78 -10.84 21.24 -26.99
N VAL A 79 -11.92 21.93 -26.62
CA VAL A 79 -12.66 21.68 -25.37
C VAL A 79 -14.06 21.22 -25.76
N ILE A 80 -14.36 19.96 -25.57
CA ILE A 80 -15.67 19.37 -25.90
C ILE A 80 -16.57 19.50 -24.69
N ASP A 81 -17.62 20.32 -24.77
CA ASP A 81 -18.63 20.47 -23.72
C ASP A 81 -19.72 19.42 -23.87
N LEU A 82 -19.66 18.34 -23.11
CA LEU A 82 -20.61 17.23 -23.15
C LEU A 82 -22.03 17.63 -22.73
N LEU A 83 -22.18 18.70 -21.95
CA LEU A 83 -23.52 19.20 -21.59
C LEU A 83 -24.27 19.72 -22.81
N SER A 84 -23.60 20.34 -23.75
CA SER A 84 -24.21 20.84 -25.00
C SER A 84 -24.81 19.72 -25.85
N PHE A 85 -24.15 18.55 -25.89
CA PHE A 85 -24.62 17.36 -26.59
C PHE A 85 -25.71 16.61 -25.81
N ALA A 86 -25.60 16.55 -24.49
CA ALA A 86 -26.65 15.97 -23.65
C ALA A 86 -27.93 16.82 -23.59
N GLY A 87 -27.80 18.14 -23.73
CA GLY A 87 -28.88 19.09 -23.70
C GLY A 87 -29.43 19.41 -22.30
N SER A 88 -29.15 18.60 -21.30
CA SER A 88 -29.46 18.85 -19.89
C SER A 88 -28.56 18.08 -18.94
N LYS A 89 -28.45 18.57 -17.70
CA LYS A 89 -27.73 17.90 -16.61
C LYS A 89 -28.24 16.48 -16.36
N ASP A 90 -29.55 16.32 -16.26
CA ASP A 90 -30.13 15.01 -15.93
C ASP A 90 -29.82 13.98 -17.02
N ARG A 91 -29.87 14.40 -18.29
CA ARG A 91 -29.50 13.53 -19.40
C ARG A 91 -28.03 13.24 -19.42
N LEU A 92 -27.16 14.22 -19.12
CA LEU A 92 -25.73 14.01 -19.01
C LEU A 92 -25.41 12.97 -17.91
N ILE A 93 -26.07 13.05 -16.76
CA ILE A 93 -25.90 12.09 -15.66
C ILE A 93 -26.39 10.69 -16.08
N ALA A 94 -27.53 10.60 -16.71
CA ALA A 94 -28.15 9.32 -17.07
C ALA A 94 -27.42 8.58 -18.20
N THR A 95 -26.70 9.30 -19.06
CA THR A 95 -26.00 8.73 -20.24
C THR A 95 -24.53 8.41 -19.99
N GLN A 96 -24.03 8.59 -18.79
CA GLN A 96 -22.64 8.28 -18.41
C GLN A 96 -22.58 7.23 -17.31
N GLY A 97 -21.52 6.44 -17.30
CA GLY A 97 -21.30 5.35 -16.37
C GLY A 97 -21.47 3.97 -17.01
N GLU A 98 -21.40 2.93 -16.20
CA GLU A 98 -21.61 1.53 -16.60
C GLU A 98 -20.77 1.11 -17.83
N TYR A 99 -19.52 1.59 -17.90
CA TYR A 99 -18.60 1.34 -19.03
C TYR A 99 -19.16 1.81 -20.38
N GLY A 100 -19.94 2.88 -20.37
CA GLY A 100 -20.47 3.52 -21.54
C GLY A 100 -21.71 2.84 -22.15
N ILE A 101 -22.32 1.88 -21.47
CA ILE A 101 -23.54 1.22 -21.97
C ILE A 101 -24.66 2.23 -22.21
N ASN A 102 -24.75 3.25 -21.38
CA ASN A 102 -25.77 4.27 -21.45
C ASN A 102 -25.42 5.46 -22.39
N ALA A 103 -24.18 5.49 -22.91
CA ALA A 103 -23.69 6.59 -23.74
C ALA A 103 -24.18 6.56 -25.20
N GLU A 104 -24.70 5.42 -25.64
CA GLU A 104 -25.13 5.22 -27.02
C GLU A 104 -26.22 6.21 -27.42
N GLY A 105 -26.08 6.74 -28.63
CA GLY A 105 -27.03 7.69 -29.23
C GLY A 105 -26.91 9.16 -28.77
N VAL A 106 -26.16 9.45 -27.69
CA VAL A 106 -25.96 10.82 -27.21
C VAL A 106 -24.59 11.36 -27.58
N TYR A 107 -23.58 10.52 -27.48
CA TYR A 107 -22.17 10.89 -27.72
C TYR A 107 -21.56 10.15 -28.90
N ASP A 108 -22.33 9.44 -29.72
CA ASP A 108 -21.83 8.60 -30.81
C ASP A 108 -20.89 9.35 -31.73
N GLU A 109 -21.26 10.55 -32.15
CA GLU A 109 -20.44 11.37 -33.03
C GLU A 109 -19.11 11.79 -32.41
N ILE A 110 -19.13 12.13 -31.12
CA ILE A 110 -17.90 12.44 -30.35
C ILE A 110 -17.03 11.18 -30.24
N LEU A 111 -17.66 10.05 -29.87
CA LEU A 111 -16.97 8.79 -29.65
C LEU A 111 -16.37 8.24 -30.96
N GLU A 112 -17.04 8.42 -32.11
CA GLU A 112 -16.51 8.08 -33.44
C GLU A 112 -15.23 8.87 -33.76
N VAL A 113 -15.18 10.15 -33.39
CA VAL A 113 -14.01 10.99 -33.60
C VAL A 113 -12.87 10.60 -32.65
N LEU A 114 -13.18 10.31 -31.39
CA LEU A 114 -12.19 10.08 -30.34
C LEU A 114 -11.62 8.66 -30.33
N ARG A 115 -12.42 7.61 -30.60
CA ARG A 115 -11.95 6.20 -30.59
C ARG A 115 -10.71 5.93 -31.42
N PRO A 116 -10.60 6.43 -32.70
CA PRO A 116 -9.40 6.23 -33.50
C PRO A 116 -8.16 6.94 -32.97
N VAL A 117 -8.31 7.87 -32.04
CA VAL A 117 -7.21 8.58 -31.39
C VAL A 117 -6.87 7.97 -30.04
N LEU A 118 -7.88 7.74 -29.21
CA LEU A 118 -7.68 7.36 -27.80
C LEU A 118 -7.48 5.85 -27.63
N CYS A 119 -8.16 5.02 -28.43
CA CYS A 119 -8.18 3.56 -28.27
C CYS A 119 -7.23 2.82 -29.22
N THR A 120 -6.29 3.51 -29.87
CA THR A 120 -5.31 2.92 -30.78
C THR A 120 -3.89 3.26 -30.39
N ARG A 121 -2.93 2.55 -30.99
CA ARG A 121 -1.49 2.80 -30.83
C ARG A 121 -1.02 4.01 -31.63
N ASP A 122 -1.78 4.44 -32.62
CA ASP A 122 -1.35 5.46 -33.57
C ASP A 122 -0.99 6.78 -32.87
N PHE A 123 -1.80 7.19 -31.90
CA PHE A 123 -1.58 8.43 -31.17
C PHE A 123 -1.05 8.19 -29.77
N LEU A 124 -0.04 8.95 -29.38
CA LEU A 124 0.43 9.07 -28.01
C LEU A 124 -0.41 10.12 -27.28
N LYS A 125 -1.09 9.73 -26.21
CA LYS A 125 -1.83 10.63 -25.33
C LYS A 125 -0.92 11.15 -24.24
N VAL A 126 -0.77 12.45 -24.14
CA VAL A 126 0.10 13.15 -23.18
C VAL A 126 -0.77 13.92 -22.20
N GLY A 127 -0.58 13.72 -20.91
CA GLY A 127 -1.37 14.43 -19.89
C GLY A 127 -0.77 14.31 -18.49
N GLN A 128 -1.40 14.96 -17.54
CA GLN A 128 -1.03 14.93 -16.14
C GLN A 128 -1.94 13.96 -15.40
N ASN A 129 -1.39 12.95 -14.70
CA ASN A 129 -2.17 11.97 -13.93
C ASN A 129 -3.23 11.23 -14.78
N LEU A 130 -2.81 10.80 -15.97
CA LEU A 130 -3.69 10.14 -16.95
C LEU A 130 -4.39 8.86 -16.44
N ALA A 131 -4.02 8.35 -15.28
CA ALA A 131 -4.75 7.27 -14.63
C ALA A 131 -6.19 7.69 -14.28
N PHE A 132 -6.38 8.95 -13.89
CA PHE A 132 -7.70 9.53 -13.62
C PHE A 132 -8.52 9.61 -14.92
N ASP A 133 -7.99 10.23 -15.96
CA ASP A 133 -8.67 10.40 -17.24
C ASP A 133 -8.99 9.05 -17.89
N TYR A 134 -8.08 8.09 -17.79
CA TYR A 134 -8.30 6.73 -18.24
C TYR A 134 -9.53 6.11 -17.55
N THR A 135 -9.62 6.24 -16.21
CA THR A 135 -10.75 5.66 -15.47
C THR A 135 -12.06 6.36 -15.79
N ILE A 136 -12.06 7.69 -15.98
CA ILE A 136 -13.23 8.46 -16.38
C ILE A 136 -13.70 8.05 -17.80
N MET A 137 -12.78 7.95 -18.75
CA MET A 137 -13.10 7.57 -20.13
C MET A 137 -13.57 6.12 -20.24
N TRP A 138 -12.95 5.22 -19.46
CA TRP A 138 -13.35 3.81 -19.45
C TRP A 138 -14.73 3.62 -18.78
N TRP A 139 -14.95 4.23 -17.60
CA TRP A 139 -16.20 4.10 -16.86
C TRP A 139 -17.38 4.77 -17.55
N ASN A 140 -17.21 6.02 -18.02
CA ASN A 140 -18.32 6.78 -18.58
C ASN A 140 -18.61 6.49 -20.05
N PHE A 141 -17.63 6.05 -20.84
CA PHE A 141 -17.77 5.95 -22.31
C PHE A 141 -17.29 4.62 -22.91
N GLY A 142 -16.86 3.66 -22.10
CA GLY A 142 -16.33 2.38 -22.57
C GLY A 142 -15.06 2.51 -23.42
N MET A 143 -14.27 3.55 -23.19
CA MET A 143 -13.04 3.82 -23.94
C MET A 143 -11.82 3.35 -23.17
N ARG A 144 -11.26 2.19 -23.51
CA ARG A 144 -9.97 1.71 -22.98
C ARG A 144 -8.83 2.35 -23.77
N MET A 145 -8.20 3.34 -23.16
CA MET A 145 -7.09 4.07 -23.76
C MET A 145 -5.75 3.37 -23.51
N TRP A 146 -4.82 3.52 -24.42
CA TRP A 146 -3.45 3.04 -24.25
C TRP A 146 -2.47 3.88 -25.07
N HIS A 147 -1.16 3.59 -24.99
CA HIS A 147 -0.12 4.44 -25.51
C HIS A 147 -0.17 5.83 -24.86
N LEU A 148 -0.01 5.82 -23.54
CA LEU A 148 -0.14 6.98 -22.66
C LEU A 148 1.24 7.48 -22.23
N TYR A 149 1.36 8.78 -22.04
CA TYR A 149 2.47 9.42 -21.37
C TYR A 149 1.95 10.30 -20.24
N SER A 150 2.06 9.83 -19.03
CA SER A 150 1.65 10.57 -17.83
C SER A 150 2.86 11.30 -17.24
N THR A 151 2.73 12.62 -17.12
CA THR A 151 3.84 13.48 -16.71
C THR A 151 4.21 13.27 -15.23
N ASP A 152 3.24 12.96 -14.37
CA ASP A 152 3.48 12.63 -12.95
C ASP A 152 4.24 11.30 -12.80
N ILE A 153 3.88 10.26 -13.57
CA ILE A 153 4.56 8.96 -13.58
C ILE A 153 6.02 9.14 -14.03
N SER A 154 6.22 9.87 -15.12
CA SER A 154 7.56 10.15 -15.66
C SER A 154 8.41 10.96 -14.67
N GLU A 155 7.81 11.94 -13.99
CA GLU A 155 8.47 12.71 -12.94
C GLU A 155 8.88 11.85 -11.74
N ARG A 156 8.03 10.90 -11.31
CA ARG A 156 8.36 9.95 -10.24
C ARG A 156 9.55 9.08 -10.60
N VAL A 157 9.68 8.67 -11.86
CA VAL A 157 10.85 7.93 -12.36
C VAL A 157 12.11 8.78 -12.27
N ILE A 158 12.04 10.05 -12.65
CA ILE A 158 13.16 11.00 -12.57
C ILE A 158 13.59 11.25 -11.12
N GLN A 159 12.63 11.45 -10.23
CA GLN A 159 12.87 11.90 -8.84
C GLN A 159 13.06 10.75 -7.84
N ALA A 160 13.08 9.50 -8.28
CA ALA A 160 13.19 8.35 -7.39
C ALA A 160 14.44 8.42 -6.48
N GLY A 161 14.21 8.47 -5.18
CA GLY A 161 15.25 8.62 -4.15
C GLY A 161 15.67 10.06 -3.86
N THR A 162 15.23 11.05 -4.63
CA THR A 162 15.47 12.48 -4.40
C THR A 162 14.30 13.12 -3.67
N ILE A 163 13.09 12.83 -4.12
CA ILE A 163 11.84 13.27 -3.49
C ILE A 163 11.08 12.02 -3.03
N SER A 164 10.50 12.06 -1.85
CA SER A 164 9.66 10.96 -1.37
C SER A 164 8.46 10.76 -2.29
N LEU A 165 8.34 9.58 -2.87
CA LEU A 165 7.27 9.23 -3.81
C LEU A 165 5.89 9.20 -3.15
N LYS A 166 5.82 9.22 -1.81
CA LYS A 166 4.57 9.34 -1.04
C LYS A 166 4.01 10.76 -1.04
N LYS A 167 4.84 11.78 -1.28
CA LYS A 167 4.43 13.19 -1.31
C LYS A 167 3.75 13.52 -2.64
N MET A 168 2.47 13.15 -2.78
CA MET A 168 1.70 13.29 -4.03
C MET A 168 1.73 14.72 -4.60
N ALA A 169 1.65 15.75 -3.74
CA ALA A 169 1.67 17.15 -4.15
C ALA A 169 2.94 17.55 -4.92
N GLU A 170 4.08 16.91 -4.64
CA GLU A 170 5.35 17.17 -5.34
C GLU A 170 5.33 16.74 -6.82
N PHE A 171 4.40 15.90 -7.21
CA PHE A 171 4.21 15.39 -8.56
C PHE A 171 3.00 16.01 -9.27
N SER A 172 2.42 17.06 -8.69
CA SER A 172 1.38 17.86 -9.35
C SER A 172 1.97 18.65 -10.51
N MET A 173 1.13 19.01 -11.49
CA MET A 173 1.53 19.86 -12.61
C MET A 173 2.21 21.14 -12.14
N ALA A 174 1.69 21.80 -11.09
CA ALA A 174 2.28 23.02 -10.54
C ALA A 174 3.68 22.79 -9.97
N SER A 175 3.90 21.69 -9.24
CA SER A 175 5.23 21.37 -8.68
C SER A 175 6.24 21.01 -9.76
N ILE A 176 5.81 20.28 -10.80
CA ILE A 176 6.65 19.96 -11.95
C ILE A 176 6.98 21.23 -12.74
N ALA A 177 6.00 22.13 -12.96
CA ALA A 177 6.20 23.41 -13.62
C ALA A 177 7.17 24.30 -12.86
N ALA A 178 7.02 24.39 -11.55
CA ALA A 178 7.94 25.17 -10.71
C ALA A 178 9.37 24.62 -10.78
N ARG A 179 9.53 23.29 -10.81
CA ARG A 179 10.85 22.62 -10.83
C ARG A 179 11.58 22.77 -12.15
N HIS A 180 10.90 22.57 -13.27
CA HIS A 180 11.54 22.54 -14.58
C HIS A 180 11.48 23.85 -15.36
N PHE A 181 10.50 24.72 -15.06
CA PHE A 181 10.25 25.94 -15.84
C PHE A 181 10.26 27.20 -14.98
N HIS A 182 10.39 27.08 -13.63
CA HIS A 182 10.26 28.19 -12.69
C HIS A 182 8.92 28.95 -12.83
N LEU A 183 7.86 28.21 -13.18
CA LEU A 183 6.54 28.74 -13.47
C LEU A 183 5.58 28.43 -12.32
N LEU A 184 4.82 29.45 -11.89
CA LEU A 184 3.70 29.27 -10.94
C LEU A 184 2.39 29.13 -11.75
N ILE A 185 1.67 28.03 -11.56
CA ILE A 185 0.40 27.77 -12.20
C ILE A 185 -0.72 28.12 -11.23
N ASP A 186 -1.68 28.94 -11.69
CA ASP A 186 -2.93 29.21 -10.98
C ASP A 186 -3.88 28.01 -11.10
N LYS A 187 -4.31 27.45 -9.97
CA LYS A 187 -5.23 26.33 -9.89
C LYS A 187 -6.60 26.70 -9.37
N SER A 188 -6.93 27.97 -9.30
CA SER A 188 -8.19 28.44 -8.72
C SER A 188 -9.44 27.91 -9.41
N GLU A 189 -9.34 27.49 -10.68
CA GLU A 189 -10.47 26.95 -11.45
C GLU A 189 -10.62 25.43 -11.37
N GLN A 190 -9.67 24.70 -10.78
CA GLN A 190 -9.68 23.23 -10.72
C GLN A 190 -10.94 22.64 -10.05
N GLU A 191 -11.57 23.38 -9.14
CA GLU A 191 -12.75 22.96 -8.40
C GLU A 191 -14.05 23.63 -8.91
N GLY A 192 -13.98 24.36 -10.03
CA GLY A 192 -15.08 25.22 -10.50
C GLY A 192 -16.05 24.58 -11.50
N PHE A 193 -15.82 23.32 -11.93
CA PHE A 193 -16.65 22.68 -12.94
C PHE A 193 -17.90 22.04 -12.34
N ASP A 194 -19.07 22.55 -12.71
CA ASP A 194 -20.36 21.95 -12.38
C ASP A 194 -21.04 21.40 -13.64
N LEU A 195 -22.22 20.80 -13.48
CA LEU A 195 -22.98 20.20 -14.58
C LEU A 195 -24.14 21.10 -15.07
N GLU A 196 -24.24 22.35 -14.63
CA GLU A 196 -25.41 23.20 -14.87
C GLU A 196 -25.05 24.54 -15.54
N THR A 197 -23.97 25.18 -15.05
CA THR A 197 -23.64 26.55 -15.49
C THR A 197 -22.87 26.56 -16.80
N PRO A 198 -23.06 27.59 -17.65
CA PRO A 198 -22.21 27.83 -18.81
C PRO A 198 -20.75 28.02 -18.40
N LEU A 199 -19.83 27.55 -19.24
CA LEU A 199 -18.41 27.71 -19.03
C LEU A 199 -18.00 29.19 -19.10
N THR A 200 -17.21 29.62 -18.12
CA THR A 200 -16.54 30.92 -18.16
C THR A 200 -15.30 30.86 -19.04
N GLN A 201 -14.88 32.03 -19.58
CA GLN A 201 -13.63 32.08 -20.39
C GLN A 201 -12.42 31.59 -19.60
N LYS A 202 -12.38 31.88 -18.28
CA LYS A 202 -11.28 31.41 -17.42
C LYS A 202 -11.23 29.90 -17.28
N GLN A 203 -12.38 29.22 -17.19
CA GLN A 203 -12.47 27.75 -17.20
C GLN A 203 -12.06 27.14 -18.54
N ILE A 204 -12.47 27.79 -19.65
CA ILE A 204 -12.07 27.36 -21.00
C ILE A 204 -10.52 27.49 -21.17
N ASP A 205 -9.94 28.61 -20.75
CA ASP A 205 -8.50 28.84 -20.81
C ASP A 205 -7.74 27.84 -19.91
N TYR A 206 -8.25 27.56 -18.72
CA TYR A 206 -7.71 26.55 -17.79
C TYR A 206 -7.71 25.17 -18.44
N ALA A 207 -8.86 24.71 -18.94
CA ALA A 207 -9.03 23.42 -19.60
C ALA A 207 -8.12 23.26 -20.84
N ALA A 208 -7.97 24.32 -21.62
CA ALA A 208 -7.09 24.33 -22.78
C ALA A 208 -5.59 24.30 -22.37
N PHE A 209 -5.22 24.95 -21.27
CA PHE A 209 -3.84 24.92 -20.76
C PHE A 209 -3.46 23.51 -20.31
N ASP A 210 -4.37 22.74 -19.70
CA ASP A 210 -4.12 21.42 -19.17
C ASP A 210 -3.82 20.36 -20.26
N VAL A 211 -4.20 20.58 -21.52
CA VAL A 211 -3.76 19.75 -22.65
C VAL A 211 -2.53 20.29 -23.37
N ARG A 212 -2.26 21.58 -23.28
CA ARG A 212 -1.13 22.23 -23.93
C ARG A 212 0.18 22.05 -23.17
N PHE A 213 0.17 22.34 -21.87
CA PHE A 213 1.37 22.40 -21.03
C PHE A 213 2.05 21.03 -20.83
N PRO A 214 1.34 19.90 -20.73
CA PRO A 214 1.98 18.58 -20.63
C PRO A 214 2.92 18.24 -21.78
N HIS A 215 2.75 18.81 -22.97
CA HIS A 215 3.71 18.63 -24.06
C HIS A 215 5.08 19.27 -23.77
N ALA A 216 5.10 20.45 -23.13
CA ALA A 216 6.34 21.07 -22.69
C ALA A 216 7.00 20.27 -21.56
N MET A 217 6.19 19.81 -20.59
CA MET A 217 6.67 18.97 -19.50
C MET A 217 7.29 17.67 -20.05
N ARG A 218 6.58 16.98 -20.95
CA ARG A 218 7.10 15.78 -21.63
C ARG A 218 8.44 16.03 -22.29
N GLN A 219 8.59 17.15 -23.00
CA GLN A 219 9.85 17.49 -23.67
C GLN A 219 11.00 17.63 -22.66
N ALA A 220 10.78 18.36 -21.57
CA ALA A 220 11.79 18.53 -20.52
C ALA A 220 12.14 17.19 -19.85
N GLN A 221 11.15 16.40 -19.52
CA GLN A 221 11.32 15.10 -18.87
C GLN A 221 12.04 14.10 -19.76
N ILE A 222 11.73 14.05 -21.07
CA ILE A 222 12.42 13.16 -22.02
C ILE A 222 13.88 13.55 -22.19
N ASN A 223 14.21 14.84 -22.20
CA ASN A 223 15.60 15.28 -22.27
C ASN A 223 16.39 14.77 -21.05
N ILE A 224 15.83 14.90 -19.85
CA ILE A 224 16.44 14.38 -18.61
C ILE A 224 16.54 12.85 -18.65
N MET A 225 15.46 12.18 -18.99
CA MET A 225 15.43 10.70 -19.01
C MET A 225 16.36 10.11 -20.08
N THR A 226 16.60 10.84 -21.18
CA THR A 226 17.58 10.44 -22.21
C THR A 226 18.99 10.55 -21.66
N ALA A 227 19.33 11.68 -21.02
CA ALA A 227 20.63 11.89 -20.39
C ALA A 227 20.90 10.88 -19.28
N ASP A 228 19.88 10.58 -18.48
CA ASP A 228 19.94 9.69 -17.31
C ASP A 228 19.66 8.21 -17.65
N GLN A 229 19.42 7.85 -18.90
CA GLN A 229 19.10 6.48 -19.35
C GLN A 229 17.86 5.88 -18.67
N LEU A 230 16.81 6.67 -18.46
CA LEU A 230 15.59 6.28 -17.77
C LEU A 230 14.39 5.99 -18.70
N LEU A 231 14.56 6.12 -20.02
CA LEU A 231 13.47 5.99 -20.99
C LEU A 231 12.80 4.62 -20.95
N THR A 232 13.57 3.55 -20.80
CA THR A 232 13.02 2.18 -20.70
C THR A 232 12.15 2.03 -19.44
N THR A 233 12.61 2.56 -18.31
CA THR A 233 11.85 2.56 -17.05
C THR A 233 10.55 3.36 -17.19
N ALA A 234 10.62 4.55 -17.78
CA ALA A 234 9.45 5.39 -17.99
C ALA A 234 8.45 4.73 -18.96
N GLN A 235 8.94 4.03 -20.00
CA GLN A 235 8.08 3.26 -20.90
C GLN A 235 7.35 2.15 -20.15
N ILE A 236 8.06 1.34 -19.33
CA ILE A 236 7.46 0.28 -18.54
C ILE A 236 6.36 0.83 -17.62
N GLU A 237 6.61 1.96 -16.95
CA GLU A 237 5.65 2.56 -16.06
C GLU A 237 4.42 3.13 -16.81
N ASN A 238 4.61 3.83 -17.91
CA ASN A 238 3.50 4.34 -18.71
C ASN A 238 2.70 3.20 -19.38
N ASP A 239 3.37 2.13 -19.83
CA ASP A 239 2.68 0.94 -20.36
C ASP A 239 1.86 0.21 -19.28
N ALA A 240 2.31 0.21 -18.03
CA ALA A 240 1.60 -0.44 -16.93
C ALA A 240 0.40 0.37 -16.41
N LEU A 241 0.37 1.69 -16.65
CA LEU A 241 -0.66 2.60 -16.14
C LEU A 241 -2.10 2.13 -16.43
N PRO A 242 -2.46 1.70 -17.66
CA PRO A 242 -3.83 1.25 -17.93
C PRO A 242 -4.25 0.05 -17.09
N MET A 243 -3.34 -0.88 -16.78
CA MET A 243 -3.65 -2.02 -15.94
C MET A 243 -3.86 -1.60 -14.48
N PHE A 244 -3.06 -0.66 -13.97
CA PHE A 244 -3.23 -0.11 -12.62
C PHE A 244 -4.52 0.69 -12.48
N ALA A 245 -4.99 1.31 -13.56
CA ALA A 245 -6.27 2.00 -13.60
C ALA A 245 -7.46 1.02 -13.74
N ASP A 246 -7.29 -0.13 -14.39
CA ASP A 246 -8.31 -1.18 -14.50
C ASP A 246 -8.56 -1.91 -13.15
N MET A 247 -7.51 -2.15 -12.35
CA MET A 247 -7.63 -2.93 -11.11
C MET A 247 -8.65 -2.36 -10.11
N PRO A 248 -8.66 -1.05 -9.78
CA PRO A 248 -9.68 -0.46 -8.94
C PRO A 248 -11.10 -0.63 -9.50
N LEU A 249 -11.26 -0.54 -10.83
CA LEU A 249 -12.55 -0.72 -11.49
C LEU A 249 -13.03 -2.18 -11.43
N ASN A 250 -12.10 -3.14 -11.55
CA ASN A 250 -12.43 -4.56 -11.50
C ASN A 250 -12.89 -5.02 -10.11
N GLY A 251 -12.25 -4.51 -9.05
CA GLY A 251 -12.52 -4.90 -7.66
C GLY A 251 -12.29 -6.39 -7.35
N GLN A 252 -12.44 -6.75 -6.08
CA GLN A 252 -12.34 -8.14 -5.61
C GLN A 252 -13.57 -8.53 -4.81
N ASN A 253 -14.14 -9.69 -5.07
CA ASN A 253 -15.20 -10.24 -4.25
C ASN A 253 -14.67 -10.78 -2.93
N LEU A 254 -15.35 -10.45 -1.84
CA LEU A 254 -15.09 -10.94 -0.50
C LEU A 254 -16.30 -11.71 0.02
N ASP A 255 -16.08 -12.92 0.51
CA ASP A 255 -17.04 -13.73 1.25
C ASP A 255 -17.21 -13.14 2.65
N ASP A 256 -18.22 -12.29 2.81
CA ASP A 256 -18.47 -11.52 4.04
C ASP A 256 -18.77 -12.43 5.24
N ASP A 257 -19.49 -13.52 5.01
CA ASP A 257 -19.84 -14.46 6.08
C ASP A 257 -18.59 -15.18 6.58
N ARG A 258 -17.78 -15.70 5.68
CA ARG A 258 -16.50 -16.32 6.03
C ARG A 258 -15.53 -15.35 6.66
N TRP A 259 -15.54 -14.08 6.22
CA TRP A 259 -14.72 -13.03 6.83
C TRP A 259 -15.12 -12.79 8.29
N LYS A 260 -16.42 -12.73 8.58
CA LYS A 260 -16.95 -12.58 9.94
C LYS A 260 -16.69 -13.81 10.81
N GLU A 261 -16.89 -15.03 10.27
CA GLU A 261 -16.54 -16.28 10.96
C GLU A 261 -15.06 -16.32 11.36
N ARG A 262 -14.17 -15.97 10.45
CA ARG A 262 -12.74 -15.89 10.74
C ARG A 262 -12.45 -14.90 11.88
N ILE A 263 -13.08 -13.72 11.85
CA ILE A 263 -12.91 -12.72 12.90
C ILE A 263 -13.38 -13.29 14.23
N GLN A 264 -14.51 -13.96 14.25
CA GLN A 264 -15.05 -14.57 15.46
C GLN A 264 -14.09 -15.63 16.03
N HIS A 265 -13.55 -16.52 15.19
CA HIS A 265 -12.54 -17.50 15.60
C HIS A 265 -11.27 -16.85 16.17
N VAL A 266 -10.82 -15.74 15.58
CA VAL A 266 -9.66 -15.01 16.09
C VAL A 266 -9.95 -14.36 17.44
N LEU A 267 -11.17 -13.82 17.65
CA LEU A 267 -11.59 -13.23 18.91
C LEU A 267 -11.65 -14.30 20.03
N GLU A 268 -12.27 -15.44 19.76
CA GLU A 268 -12.36 -16.56 20.71
C GLU A 268 -10.95 -17.07 21.11
N ARG A 269 -10.06 -17.23 20.14
CA ARG A 269 -8.68 -17.62 20.41
C ARG A 269 -7.95 -16.58 21.25
N ARG A 270 -8.12 -15.30 20.95
CA ARG A 270 -7.52 -14.18 21.71
C ARG A 270 -8.01 -14.14 23.16
N GLU A 271 -9.27 -14.46 23.41
CA GLU A 271 -9.80 -14.53 24.76
C GLU A 271 -9.08 -15.61 25.60
N GLY A 272 -8.81 -16.78 25.03
CA GLY A 272 -7.98 -17.81 25.65
C GLY A 272 -6.52 -17.39 25.85
N GLU A 273 -5.94 -16.71 24.85
CA GLU A 273 -4.57 -16.16 24.93
C GLU A 273 -4.48 -15.08 26.02
N LEU A 274 -5.46 -14.18 26.11
CA LEU A 274 -5.54 -13.12 27.12
C LEU A 274 -5.57 -13.69 28.54
N LYS A 275 -6.37 -14.72 28.79
CA LYS A 275 -6.41 -15.42 30.08
C LYS A 275 -5.04 -15.98 30.46
N THR A 276 -4.36 -16.62 29.53
CA THR A 276 -3.00 -17.16 29.75
C THR A 276 -1.98 -16.05 30.02
N LEU A 277 -2.10 -14.90 29.33
CA LEU A 277 -1.26 -13.74 29.58
C LEU A 277 -1.51 -13.16 30.97
N ASP A 278 -2.77 -13.01 31.37
CA ASP A 278 -3.13 -12.55 32.73
C ASP A 278 -2.54 -13.45 33.80
N GLU A 279 -2.69 -14.77 33.68
CA GLU A 279 -2.09 -15.73 34.61
C GLU A 279 -0.55 -15.55 34.74
N GLY A 280 0.13 -15.22 33.63
CA GLY A 280 1.56 -15.00 33.61
C GLY A 280 2.01 -13.63 34.09
N PHE A 281 1.23 -12.57 33.84
CA PHE A 281 1.62 -11.19 34.17
C PHE A 281 1.07 -10.72 35.54
N ILE A 282 -0.03 -11.24 36.04
CA ILE A 282 -0.56 -10.88 37.40
C ILE A 282 0.52 -10.95 38.46
N PRO A 283 1.38 -11.99 38.57
CA PRO A 283 2.44 -12.02 39.56
C PRO A 283 3.48 -10.89 39.45
N ILE A 284 3.55 -10.23 38.29
CA ILE A 284 4.51 -9.17 38.01
C ILE A 284 3.90 -7.79 38.23
N VAL A 285 2.69 -7.57 37.71
CA VAL A 285 2.05 -6.23 37.66
C VAL A 285 0.85 -6.10 38.58
N GLY A 286 0.38 -7.19 39.20
CA GLY A 286 -0.81 -7.28 40.05
C GLY A 286 -2.12 -7.31 39.27
N LYS A 287 -3.23 -7.53 39.98
CA LYS A 287 -4.57 -7.45 39.39
C LYS A 287 -5.08 -6.03 39.35
N LYS A 288 -5.84 -5.69 38.27
CA LYS A 288 -6.38 -4.33 38.13
C LYS A 288 -7.30 -3.88 39.24
N ASN A 289 -8.03 -4.80 39.88
CA ASN A 289 -8.97 -4.51 40.95
C ASN A 289 -8.33 -4.42 42.35
N GLU A 290 -7.04 -4.77 42.48
CA GLU A 290 -6.32 -4.79 43.76
C GLU A 290 -5.37 -3.60 43.94
N GLN A 291 -5.19 -2.79 42.91
CA GLN A 291 -4.08 -1.82 42.84
C GLN A 291 -4.38 -0.44 43.42
N ILE A 292 -5.61 -0.11 43.76
CA ILE A 292 -5.95 1.19 44.38
C ILE A 292 -7.13 1.08 45.29
N ASP A 293 -6.95 1.59 46.52
CA ASP A 293 -8.05 1.85 47.44
C ASP A 293 -8.87 3.07 46.95
N GLU A 294 -9.77 2.82 45.99
CA GLU A 294 -10.72 3.84 45.50
C GLU A 294 -11.51 4.49 46.67
N PRO A 295 -11.91 3.74 47.70
CA PRO A 295 -12.52 4.31 48.91
C PRO A 295 -11.64 5.33 49.63
N GLU A 296 -10.33 5.20 49.65
CA GLU A 296 -9.44 6.18 50.30
C GLU A 296 -9.36 7.51 49.51
N ILE A 297 -9.27 7.44 48.15
CA ILE A 297 -9.26 8.64 47.30
C ILE A 297 -10.62 9.36 47.38
N GLU A 298 -11.72 8.62 47.37
CA GLU A 298 -13.09 9.14 47.53
C GLU A 298 -13.30 9.75 48.94
N ARG A 299 -12.83 9.11 50.00
CA ARG A 299 -12.85 9.66 51.36
C ARG A 299 -12.06 10.96 51.48
N ARG A 300 -10.83 11.00 50.94
CA ARG A 300 -9.98 12.22 50.92
C ARG A 300 -10.64 13.36 50.15
N TYR A 301 -11.30 13.03 49.05
CA TYR A 301 -12.02 14.02 48.24
C TYR A 301 -13.23 14.60 48.97
N LYS A 302 -14.02 13.75 49.61
CA LYS A 302 -15.22 14.12 50.38
C LYS A 302 -14.83 14.94 51.59
N HIS A 303 -13.82 14.53 52.36
CA HIS A 303 -13.28 15.23 53.51
C HIS A 303 -12.78 16.63 53.16
N TRP A 304 -12.11 16.77 51.99
CA TRP A 304 -11.71 18.07 51.49
C TRP A 304 -12.89 19.00 51.18
N GLN A 305 -13.98 18.49 50.60
CA GLN A 305 -15.20 19.28 50.35
C GLN A 305 -15.86 19.74 51.65
N GLU A 306 -15.88 18.92 52.66
CA GLU A 306 -16.50 19.26 53.96
C GLU A 306 -15.68 20.27 54.76
N ASP A 307 -14.37 20.17 54.82
CA ASP A 307 -13.49 21.03 55.65
C ASP A 307 -13.33 22.47 55.15
N PHE A 308 -13.52 22.71 53.86
CA PHE A 308 -13.20 24.02 53.28
C PHE A 308 -14.38 24.79 52.68
N GLN A 309 -15.60 24.31 52.80
CA GLN A 309 -16.78 25.03 52.26
C GLN A 309 -17.32 26.13 53.19
N PHE A 310 -17.08 26.06 54.48
CA PHE A 310 -17.71 26.95 55.49
C PHE A 310 -16.66 27.74 56.26
N PRO A 311 -17.03 28.98 56.78
CA PRO A 311 -16.15 29.69 57.69
C PRO A 311 -15.94 28.90 58.98
N THR A 312 -14.72 29.02 59.55
CA THR A 312 -14.40 28.34 60.82
C THR A 312 -15.26 28.87 61.95
N GLN A 313 -15.46 28.09 63.02
CA GLN A 313 -16.20 28.55 64.20
C GLN A 313 -15.62 29.83 64.75
N LEU A 314 -14.29 29.97 64.75
CA LEU A 314 -13.59 31.21 65.17
C LEU A 314 -13.94 32.42 64.27
N GLU A 315 -14.07 32.23 62.98
CA GLU A 315 -14.51 33.31 62.06
C GLU A 315 -15.95 33.69 62.32
N ILE A 316 -16.82 32.75 62.64
CA ILE A 316 -18.22 33.00 63.01
C ILE A 316 -18.29 33.77 64.31
N ASP A 317 -17.51 33.33 65.31
CA ASP A 317 -17.48 33.98 66.64
C ASP A 317 -16.90 35.41 66.56
N LEU A 318 -15.80 35.58 65.86
CA LEU A 318 -15.20 36.93 65.63
C LEU A 318 -16.16 37.82 64.86
N ALA A 319 -16.87 37.34 63.87
CA ALA A 319 -17.85 38.10 63.13
C ALA A 319 -19.03 38.54 64.03
N SER A 320 -19.47 37.64 64.90
CA SER A 320 -20.52 37.90 65.90
C SER A 320 -20.08 38.88 66.95
N GLN A 321 -18.87 38.77 67.52
CA GLN A 321 -18.27 39.71 68.45
C GLN A 321 -18.12 41.09 67.78
N LYS A 322 -17.65 41.20 66.54
CA LYS A 322 -17.52 42.45 65.80
C LYS A 322 -18.85 43.16 65.61
N ARG A 323 -19.94 42.38 65.48
CA ARG A 323 -21.29 42.92 65.28
C ARG A 323 -21.84 43.55 66.61
N LEU A 324 -21.50 42.94 67.76
CA LEU A 324 -21.95 43.34 69.06
C LEU A 324 -21.11 44.46 69.72
N GLU A 325 -19.86 44.59 69.32
CA GLU A 325 -18.90 45.56 69.85
C GLU A 325 -19.30 46.99 69.48
N LYS A 326 -19.39 47.90 70.47
CA LYS A 326 -19.77 49.32 70.36
C LYS A 326 -18.52 50.24 70.31
N ASP A 327 -17.43 49.80 70.91
CA ASP A 327 -16.18 50.51 70.90
C ASP A 327 -15.48 50.49 69.57
N LYS A 328 -15.12 51.61 68.96
CA LYS A 328 -14.55 51.73 67.63
C LYS A 328 -13.17 51.07 67.53
N GLU A 329 -12.32 51.20 68.55
CA GLU A 329 -10.95 50.65 68.54
C GLU A 329 -10.97 49.16 68.70
N LYS A 330 -11.77 48.65 69.66
CA LYS A 330 -11.97 47.18 69.85
C LYS A 330 -12.58 46.53 68.58
N LYS A 331 -13.54 47.19 67.97
CA LYS A 331 -14.17 46.74 66.71
C LYS A 331 -13.20 46.67 65.56
N ALA A 332 -12.22 47.59 65.52
CA ALA A 332 -11.13 47.59 64.52
C ALA A 332 -10.16 46.42 64.76
N VAL A 333 -9.83 46.14 66.02
CA VAL A 333 -8.96 44.98 66.40
C VAL A 333 -9.64 43.66 66.05
N ILE A 334 -10.93 43.47 66.41
CA ILE A 334 -11.68 42.29 66.05
C ILE A 334 -11.81 42.12 64.55
N GLY A 335 -11.98 43.27 63.84
CA GLY A 335 -11.99 43.27 62.37
C GLY A 335 -10.67 42.87 61.75
N ALA A 336 -9.53 43.24 62.36
CA ALA A 336 -8.20 42.83 61.92
C ALA A 336 -7.96 41.31 62.18
N LEU A 337 -8.37 40.80 63.33
CA LEU A 337 -8.32 39.36 63.62
C LEU A 337 -9.18 38.52 62.70
N LEU A 338 -10.38 38.98 62.41
CA LEU A 338 -11.25 38.28 61.43
C LEU A 338 -10.63 38.26 60.02
N LYS A 339 -10.02 39.36 59.60
CA LYS A 339 -9.28 39.39 58.30
C LYS A 339 -8.08 38.45 58.32
N ALA A 340 -7.37 38.34 59.43
CA ALA A 340 -6.19 37.49 59.54
C ALA A 340 -6.61 35.98 59.48
N GLU A 341 -7.70 35.61 60.16
CA GLU A 341 -8.23 34.22 60.10
C GLU A 341 -8.78 33.90 58.73
N ALA A 342 -9.51 34.82 58.09
CA ALA A 342 -9.96 34.60 56.70
C ALA A 342 -8.79 34.46 55.71
N ALA A 343 -7.70 35.18 55.94
CA ALA A 343 -6.48 35.04 55.13
C ALA A 343 -5.77 33.69 55.34
N LYS A 344 -5.67 33.21 56.59
CA LYS A 344 -5.13 31.88 56.89
C LYS A 344 -5.96 30.76 56.21
N ARG A 345 -7.30 30.90 56.29
CA ARG A 345 -8.20 29.96 55.61
C ARG A 345 -8.04 30.02 54.10
N ALA A 346 -7.83 31.19 53.49
CA ALA A 346 -7.63 31.35 52.08
C ALA A 346 -6.35 30.61 51.60
N VAL A 347 -5.25 30.71 52.39
CA VAL A 347 -4.00 30.02 52.14
C VAL A 347 -4.21 28.50 52.26
N ALA A 348 -4.78 28.02 53.36
CA ALA A 348 -5.08 26.62 53.58
C ALA A 348 -5.98 26.06 52.47
N LYS A 349 -6.94 26.84 51.99
CA LYS A 349 -7.82 26.45 50.86
C LYS A 349 -7.08 26.40 49.52
N ALA A 350 -6.09 27.26 49.31
CA ALA A 350 -5.24 27.22 48.10
C ALA A 350 -4.34 25.97 48.10
N ASP A 351 -3.70 25.69 49.24
CA ASP A 351 -2.87 24.49 49.41
C ASP A 351 -3.68 23.20 49.24
N ALA A 352 -4.88 23.14 49.83
CA ALA A 352 -5.79 22.01 49.68
C ALA A 352 -6.31 21.82 48.26
N ARG A 353 -6.52 22.96 47.51
CA ARG A 353 -6.84 22.89 46.07
C ARG A 353 -5.71 22.34 45.24
N ALA A 354 -4.47 22.70 45.54
CA ALA A 354 -3.30 22.18 44.84
C ALA A 354 -3.19 20.66 45.07
N ALA A 355 -3.31 20.19 46.35
CA ALA A 355 -3.30 18.77 46.70
C ALA A 355 -4.44 18.00 46.02
N HIS A 356 -5.65 18.59 45.99
CA HIS A 356 -6.82 18.03 45.31
C HIS A 356 -6.59 17.92 43.78
N SER A 357 -6.01 18.94 43.17
CA SER A 357 -5.68 18.91 41.73
C SER A 357 -4.73 17.76 41.42
N GLU A 358 -3.72 17.54 42.23
CA GLU A 358 -2.79 16.43 42.11
C GLU A 358 -3.45 15.06 42.30
N LEU A 359 -4.31 14.91 43.31
CA LEU A 359 -5.10 13.71 43.51
C LEU A 359 -6.05 13.42 42.33
N SER A 360 -6.70 14.46 41.83
CA SER A 360 -7.61 14.37 40.68
C SER A 360 -6.85 13.91 39.39
N LYS A 361 -5.64 14.44 39.18
CA LYS A 361 -4.78 13.99 38.09
C LYS A 361 -4.39 12.52 38.24
N LYS A 362 -3.95 12.10 39.44
CA LYS A 362 -3.63 10.69 39.75
C LYS A 362 -4.82 9.79 39.53
N ARG A 363 -6.03 10.21 39.94
CA ARG A 363 -7.28 9.46 39.72
C ARG A 363 -7.60 9.32 38.22
N THR A 364 -7.43 10.40 37.44
CA THR A 364 -7.68 10.36 36.00
C THR A 364 -6.71 9.41 35.30
N VAL A 365 -5.42 9.49 35.61
CA VAL A 365 -4.38 8.59 35.06
C VAL A 365 -4.69 7.12 35.42
N TRP A 366 -5.12 6.87 36.66
CA TRP A 366 -5.47 5.54 37.10
C TRP A 366 -6.71 5.00 36.40
N LYS A 367 -7.80 5.81 36.27
CA LYS A 367 -9.01 5.42 35.53
C LYS A 367 -8.68 5.09 34.07
N ASN A 368 -7.94 5.95 33.40
CA ASN A 368 -7.54 5.71 32.01
C ASN A 368 -6.75 4.40 31.90
N LYS A 369 -5.81 4.15 32.83
CA LYS A 369 -5.03 2.92 32.83
C LYS A 369 -5.89 1.67 33.09
N LEU A 370 -6.92 1.77 33.94
CA LEU A 370 -7.87 0.66 34.15
C LEU A 370 -8.71 0.37 32.91
N GLU A 371 -9.20 1.43 32.25
CA GLU A 371 -10.01 1.31 31.04
C GLU A 371 -9.18 0.71 29.89
N ASP A 372 -7.89 0.99 29.84
CA ASP A 372 -6.96 0.46 28.84
C ASP A 372 -6.54 -1.00 29.10
N CYS A 373 -6.78 -1.57 30.29
CA CYS A 373 -6.45 -2.95 30.60
C CYS A 373 -7.49 -3.90 29.99
N GLU A 374 -7.09 -4.66 28.99
CA GLU A 374 -7.98 -5.59 28.27
C GLU A 374 -8.35 -6.81 29.11
N GLY A 375 -7.47 -7.26 30.02
CA GLY A 375 -7.65 -8.43 30.86
C GLY A 375 -7.77 -8.11 32.36
N GLU A 376 -7.49 -9.12 33.24
CA GLU A 376 -7.45 -8.98 34.68
C GLU A 376 -6.13 -8.41 35.22
N ALA A 377 -5.03 -8.58 34.50
CA ALA A 377 -3.73 -8.02 34.84
C ALA A 377 -3.75 -6.49 34.73
N TYR A 378 -3.04 -5.81 35.66
CA TYR A 378 -2.93 -4.34 35.64
C TYR A 378 -1.92 -3.85 34.61
N ILE A 379 -2.16 -4.19 33.34
CA ILE A 379 -1.31 -3.86 32.18
C ILE A 379 -2.16 -3.67 30.93
N ASN A 380 -1.82 -2.67 30.14
CA ASN A 380 -2.28 -2.57 28.75
C ASN A 380 -1.28 -3.31 27.86
N TYR A 381 -1.67 -4.47 27.33
CA TYR A 381 -0.84 -5.27 26.41
C TYR A 381 -0.55 -4.57 25.06
N GLY A 382 -1.27 -3.51 24.72
CA GLY A 382 -1.01 -2.64 23.56
C GLY A 382 0.00 -1.52 23.84
N SER A 383 0.27 -1.22 25.12
CA SER A 383 1.22 -0.19 25.50
C SER A 383 2.64 -0.76 25.50
N ARG A 384 3.48 -0.30 24.56
CA ARG A 384 4.88 -0.71 24.45
C ARG A 384 5.65 -0.49 25.75
N ASP A 385 5.47 0.65 26.39
CA ASP A 385 6.20 1.03 27.61
C ASP A 385 5.79 0.17 28.81
N GLN A 386 4.48 -0.06 29.02
CA GLN A 386 3.99 -0.90 30.11
C GLN A 386 4.43 -2.35 29.93
N LEU A 387 4.34 -2.86 28.70
CA LEU A 387 4.75 -4.22 28.39
C LEU A 387 6.27 -4.38 28.53
N LEU A 388 7.06 -3.43 28.06
CA LEU A 388 8.51 -3.44 28.22
C LEU A 388 8.92 -3.45 29.68
N ALA A 389 8.33 -2.57 30.51
CA ALA A 389 8.58 -2.50 31.94
C ALA A 389 8.20 -3.80 32.67
N ALA A 390 7.13 -4.47 32.27
CA ALA A 390 6.73 -5.76 32.83
C ALA A 390 7.70 -6.88 32.41
N LEU A 391 8.08 -6.94 31.13
CA LEU A 391 9.01 -7.93 30.60
C LEU A 391 10.41 -7.81 31.22
N GLN A 392 10.90 -6.59 31.48
CA GLN A 392 12.18 -6.34 32.12
C GLN A 392 12.24 -6.85 33.58
N GLN A 393 11.12 -7.06 34.23
CA GLN A 393 11.03 -7.67 35.56
C GLN A 393 11.10 -9.20 35.51
N MET A 394 10.91 -9.81 34.36
CA MET A 394 10.98 -11.26 34.20
C MET A 394 12.43 -11.77 34.28
N PRO A 395 12.67 -12.94 34.90
CA PRO A 395 13.99 -13.53 34.96
C PRO A 395 14.61 -13.71 33.56
N GLY A 396 15.83 -13.19 33.37
CA GLY A 396 16.57 -13.31 32.09
C GLY A 396 16.08 -12.40 30.96
N MET A 397 15.18 -11.42 31.24
CA MET A 397 14.72 -10.45 30.23
C MET A 397 15.04 -8.99 30.57
N ARG A 398 15.88 -8.75 31.61
CA ARG A 398 16.26 -7.38 32.03
C ARG A 398 16.89 -6.52 30.93
N SER A 399 17.49 -7.14 29.93
CA SER A 399 18.18 -6.45 28.82
C SER A 399 17.31 -6.22 27.59
N ILE A 400 16.04 -6.59 27.62
CA ILE A 400 15.12 -6.35 26.53
C ILE A 400 14.94 -4.83 26.29
N LYS A 401 15.03 -4.39 25.05
CA LYS A 401 15.02 -2.95 24.71
C LYS A 401 13.70 -2.46 24.14
N ASP A 402 12.92 -3.36 23.56
CA ASP A 402 11.65 -3.05 22.95
C ASP A 402 10.72 -4.28 22.94
N THR A 403 9.49 -4.11 22.50
CA THR A 403 8.46 -5.15 22.46
C THR A 403 8.03 -5.51 21.04
N THR A 404 8.90 -5.24 20.06
CA THR A 404 8.67 -5.64 18.67
C THR A 404 8.65 -7.18 18.55
N ASP A 405 7.92 -7.69 17.54
CA ASP A 405 7.84 -9.14 17.33
C ASP A 405 9.22 -9.78 17.14
N ASP A 406 10.13 -9.08 16.45
CA ASP A 406 11.53 -9.51 16.24
C ASP A 406 12.29 -9.62 17.55
N THR A 407 12.11 -8.67 18.47
CA THR A 407 12.74 -8.74 19.81
C THR A 407 12.11 -9.83 20.66
N LEU A 408 10.79 -9.97 20.64
CA LEU A 408 10.08 -11.03 21.38
C LEU A 408 10.43 -12.43 20.85
N LEU A 409 10.69 -12.56 19.54
CA LEU A 409 11.08 -13.83 18.93
C LEU A 409 12.35 -14.42 19.54
N ARG A 410 13.28 -13.59 20.03
CA ARG A 410 14.52 -14.03 20.74
C ARG A 410 14.25 -14.79 22.03
N PHE A 411 13.06 -14.62 22.60
CA PHE A 411 12.60 -15.26 23.84
C PHE A 411 11.46 -16.24 23.58
N ASN A 412 11.35 -16.74 22.33
CA ASN A 412 10.26 -17.61 21.90
C ASN A 412 10.34 -19.04 22.50
N ASP A 413 11.39 -19.37 23.22
CA ASP A 413 11.51 -20.55 24.08
C ASP A 413 10.56 -20.51 25.28
N ARG A 414 10.03 -19.33 25.61
CA ARG A 414 9.14 -19.09 26.76
C ARG A 414 7.66 -19.15 26.36
N PRO A 415 6.84 -20.02 26.97
CA PRO A 415 5.43 -20.16 26.63
C PRO A 415 4.65 -18.82 26.69
N LEU A 416 4.94 -17.98 27.70
CA LEU A 416 4.29 -16.69 27.88
C LEU A 416 4.59 -15.73 26.72
N ILE A 417 5.83 -15.72 26.23
CA ILE A 417 6.21 -14.89 25.08
C ILE A 417 5.57 -15.42 23.78
N GLN A 418 5.51 -16.74 23.61
CA GLN A 418 4.77 -17.33 22.48
C GLN A 418 3.31 -16.90 22.48
N THR A 419 2.67 -16.94 23.66
CA THR A 419 1.28 -16.51 23.82
C THR A 419 1.12 -15.02 23.52
N LEU A 420 2.02 -14.17 24.02
CA LEU A 420 2.01 -12.74 23.77
C LEU A 420 2.13 -12.42 22.27
N ARG A 421 3.03 -13.09 21.56
CA ARG A 421 3.18 -12.93 20.11
C ARG A 421 1.94 -13.36 19.33
N LYS A 422 1.32 -14.49 19.73
CA LYS A 422 0.05 -14.95 19.13
C LYS A 422 -1.07 -13.94 19.39
N TYR A 423 -1.20 -13.44 20.62
CA TYR A 423 -2.17 -12.43 20.99
C TYR A 423 -2.03 -11.14 20.18
N ASN A 424 -0.80 -10.62 20.04
CA ASN A 424 -0.50 -9.43 19.23
C ASN A 424 -0.84 -9.66 17.75
N LYS A 425 -0.52 -10.84 17.20
CA LYS A 425 -0.91 -11.22 15.83
C LYS A 425 -2.44 -11.25 15.67
N GLY A 426 -3.14 -11.81 16.64
CA GLY A 426 -4.61 -11.82 16.69
C GLY A 426 -5.20 -10.41 16.78
N LYS A 427 -4.62 -9.53 17.60
CA LYS A 427 -5.03 -8.12 17.72
C LYS A 427 -4.93 -7.39 16.38
N LYS A 428 -3.82 -7.55 15.65
CA LYS A 428 -3.66 -7.04 14.30
C LYS A 428 -4.69 -7.64 13.33
N GLY A 429 -4.96 -8.93 13.44
CA GLY A 429 -5.93 -9.66 12.62
C GLY A 429 -7.38 -9.18 12.78
N THR A 430 -7.78 -8.69 13.96
CA THR A 430 -9.13 -8.16 14.23
C THR A 430 -9.21 -6.64 14.16
N GLY A 431 -8.11 -5.93 14.39
CA GLY A 431 -8.02 -4.47 14.26
C GLY A 431 -7.87 -4.04 12.81
N THR A 432 -6.73 -4.34 12.19
CA THR A 432 -6.42 -3.95 10.81
C THR A 432 -7.29 -4.70 9.79
N TYR A 433 -7.55 -6.00 10.01
CA TYR A 433 -8.32 -6.88 9.14
C TYR A 433 -9.64 -7.34 9.79
N GLY A 434 -10.30 -6.42 10.50
CA GLY A 434 -11.53 -6.67 11.24
C GLY A 434 -12.80 -6.46 10.42
N VAL A 435 -13.95 -6.41 11.14
CA VAL A 435 -15.29 -6.15 10.56
C VAL A 435 -15.38 -4.83 9.80
N GLN A 436 -14.55 -3.87 10.14
CA GLN A 436 -14.48 -2.59 9.43
C GLN A 436 -14.18 -2.76 7.92
N TRP A 437 -13.55 -3.85 7.49
CA TRP A 437 -13.31 -4.11 6.07
C TRP A 437 -14.62 -4.23 5.30
N THR A 438 -15.55 -5.03 5.82
CA THR A 438 -16.85 -5.20 5.18
C THR A 438 -17.77 -4.01 5.43
N GLN A 439 -17.79 -3.48 6.66
CA GLN A 439 -18.64 -2.33 7.00
C GLN A 439 -18.23 -1.05 6.30
N ARG A 440 -16.92 -0.79 6.23
CA ARG A 440 -16.38 0.46 5.67
C ARG A 440 -16.21 0.38 4.16
N TRP A 441 -15.82 -0.79 3.62
CA TRP A 441 -15.38 -0.91 2.24
C TRP A 441 -16.38 -1.62 1.32
N ILE A 442 -17.40 -2.28 1.86
CA ILE A 442 -18.42 -2.97 1.08
C ILE A 442 -19.83 -2.42 1.34
N THR A 443 -20.25 -2.35 2.61
CA THR A 443 -21.65 -2.12 3.01
C THR A 443 -22.09 -0.67 3.12
N LYS A 444 -21.19 0.30 3.25
CA LYS A 444 -21.56 1.72 3.32
C LYS A 444 -21.46 2.37 1.93
N PRO A 445 -22.58 2.64 1.26
CA PRO A 445 -22.53 3.11 -0.12
C PRO A 445 -22.01 4.54 -0.31
N LEU A 446 -21.90 5.35 0.72
CA LEU A 446 -21.51 6.76 0.59
C LEU A 446 -20.50 7.14 1.65
N SER A 447 -19.24 7.11 1.32
CA SER A 447 -18.21 7.77 2.13
C SER A 447 -17.14 8.38 1.24
N LYS A 448 -16.62 9.51 1.68
CA LYS A 448 -15.44 10.21 1.10
C LYS A 448 -14.17 9.36 1.04
N GLU A 449 -14.26 8.07 1.36
CA GLU A 449 -13.14 7.20 1.65
C GLU A 449 -13.07 6.00 0.70
N GLY A 450 -12.70 6.22 -0.53
CA GLY A 450 -12.36 5.12 -1.44
C GLY A 450 -13.39 4.83 -2.54
N TRP A 451 -13.05 3.91 -3.38
CA TRP A 451 -13.80 3.53 -4.57
C TRP A 451 -14.78 2.42 -4.21
N ARG A 452 -16.02 2.77 -3.91
CA ARG A 452 -17.07 1.80 -3.64
C ARG A 452 -18.10 1.86 -4.75
N HIS A 453 -18.30 0.73 -5.39
CA HIS A 453 -19.45 0.56 -6.25
C HIS A 453 -20.69 0.31 -5.37
N PRO A 454 -21.78 1.08 -5.55
CA PRO A 454 -22.94 0.99 -4.65
C PRO A 454 -23.69 -0.35 -4.72
N CYS A 455 -23.46 -1.18 -5.74
CA CYS A 455 -24.28 -2.33 -6.04
C CYS A 455 -23.55 -3.65 -6.28
N ASP A 456 -22.21 -3.72 -6.25
CA ASP A 456 -21.52 -4.94 -6.67
C ASP A 456 -20.93 -5.77 -5.54
N GLY A 457 -20.91 -5.26 -4.30
CA GLY A 457 -20.42 -5.99 -3.12
C GLY A 457 -18.91 -6.26 -3.11
N ARG A 458 -18.12 -5.57 -3.93
CA ARG A 458 -16.69 -5.77 -4.09
C ARG A 458 -15.85 -4.79 -3.28
N LEU A 459 -14.61 -5.17 -3.05
CA LEU A 459 -13.56 -4.29 -2.57
C LEU A 459 -12.85 -3.61 -3.75
N HIS A 460 -12.93 -2.29 -3.82
CA HIS A 460 -12.27 -1.48 -4.82
C HIS A 460 -11.08 -0.75 -4.19
N CYS A 461 -9.96 -1.47 -4.09
CA CYS A 461 -8.74 -0.91 -3.53
C CYS A 461 -8.14 0.14 -4.47
N VAL A 462 -7.56 1.19 -3.89
CA VAL A 462 -6.77 2.16 -4.66
C VAL A 462 -5.33 1.64 -4.75
N PHE A 463 -4.79 1.56 -5.96
CA PHE A 463 -3.43 1.14 -6.20
C PHE A 463 -2.54 2.32 -6.56
N SER A 464 -1.43 2.47 -5.85
CA SER A 464 -0.37 3.40 -6.22
C SER A 464 0.72 2.64 -6.98
N GLN A 465 0.89 2.96 -8.25
CA GLN A 465 1.85 2.29 -9.13
C GLN A 465 3.29 2.52 -8.69
N LEU A 466 3.62 3.74 -8.27
CA LEU A 466 4.94 4.19 -7.85
C LEU A 466 4.85 4.91 -6.51
N GLU A 467 4.93 4.18 -5.41
CA GLU A 467 5.02 4.75 -4.07
C GLU A 467 6.35 4.39 -3.39
N ALA A 468 6.86 3.19 -3.67
CA ALA A 468 8.16 2.77 -3.18
C ALA A 468 9.28 3.14 -4.18
N GLU A 469 10.39 3.66 -3.67
CA GLU A 469 11.56 4.04 -4.48
C GLU A 469 12.21 2.86 -5.22
N THR A 470 11.90 1.64 -4.85
CA THR A 470 12.28 0.42 -5.57
C THR A 470 11.39 0.13 -6.78
N GLY A 471 10.37 0.94 -7.03
CA GLY A 471 9.36 0.68 -8.06
C GLY A 471 8.26 -0.30 -7.63
N ARG A 472 8.28 -0.80 -6.38
CA ARG A 472 7.17 -1.60 -5.85
C ARG A 472 5.92 -0.74 -5.72
N THR A 473 4.80 -1.37 -5.90
CA THR A 473 3.46 -0.77 -5.76
C THR A 473 3.00 -0.79 -4.32
N SER A 474 2.01 0.02 -4.03
CA SER A 474 1.24 -0.07 -2.78
C SER A 474 -0.26 -0.07 -3.07
N SER A 475 -1.05 -0.46 -2.09
CA SER A 475 -2.50 -0.30 -2.13
C SER A 475 -3.03 0.30 -0.84
N SER A 476 -4.16 0.98 -0.95
CA SER A 476 -4.84 1.63 0.17
C SER A 476 -6.36 1.56 -0.02
N LYS A 477 -7.08 1.81 1.04
CA LYS A 477 -8.55 1.95 1.03
C LYS A 477 -9.32 0.73 0.47
N PRO A 478 -9.08 -0.50 1.00
CA PRO A 478 -8.08 -0.93 1.98
C PRO A 478 -6.76 -1.36 1.36
N ASN A 479 -5.73 -1.62 2.22
CA ASN A 479 -4.46 -2.17 1.74
C ASN A 479 -4.57 -3.69 1.55
N ALA A 480 -4.83 -4.12 0.32
CA ALA A 480 -4.95 -5.52 -0.06
C ALA A 480 -3.61 -6.20 -0.43
N GLN A 481 -2.51 -5.46 -0.45
CA GLN A 481 -1.17 -6.02 -0.75
C GLN A 481 -0.45 -6.51 0.51
N ASN A 482 -0.83 -6.02 1.69
CA ASN A 482 -0.24 -6.42 2.97
C ASN A 482 -1.07 -7.45 3.73
N LEU A 483 -1.96 -8.16 3.04
CA LEU A 483 -2.73 -9.24 3.64
C LEU A 483 -1.81 -10.31 4.24
N PRO A 484 -2.13 -10.84 5.41
CA PRO A 484 -1.40 -11.98 5.96
C PRO A 484 -1.30 -13.11 4.94
N LYS A 485 -0.16 -13.79 4.92
CA LYS A 485 0.03 -15.01 4.10
C LYS A 485 -0.75 -16.21 4.66
N ASP A 486 -1.78 -15.94 5.41
CA ASP A 486 -2.65 -16.90 6.05
C ASP A 486 -3.73 -17.34 5.05
N ASP A 487 -3.82 -18.61 4.81
CA ASP A 487 -4.80 -19.20 3.89
C ASP A 487 -6.24 -18.93 4.33
N GLU A 488 -6.49 -18.77 5.64
CA GLU A 488 -7.82 -18.39 6.15
C GLU A 488 -8.24 -16.99 5.68
N VAL A 489 -7.30 -16.02 5.67
CA VAL A 489 -7.57 -14.66 5.19
C VAL A 489 -7.75 -14.63 3.68
N ARG A 490 -6.83 -15.27 2.95
CA ARG A 490 -6.87 -15.30 1.48
C ARG A 490 -8.08 -16.02 0.94
N ALA A 491 -8.46 -17.14 1.56
CA ALA A 491 -9.64 -17.91 1.17
C ALA A 491 -10.97 -17.19 1.35
N CYS A 492 -11.00 -16.04 2.01
CA CYS A 492 -12.19 -15.17 2.03
C CYS A 492 -12.40 -14.41 0.71
N PHE A 493 -11.37 -14.30 -0.14
CA PHE A 493 -11.53 -13.70 -1.47
C PHE A 493 -11.97 -14.78 -2.44
N ILE A 494 -13.13 -14.57 -3.06
CA ILE A 494 -13.82 -15.55 -3.91
C ILE A 494 -13.90 -15.06 -5.36
N CYS A 495 -14.08 -16.00 -6.28
CA CYS A 495 -14.35 -15.67 -7.68
C CYS A 495 -15.70 -14.95 -7.82
N ASP A 496 -15.88 -14.32 -8.96
CA ASP A 496 -17.15 -13.74 -9.32
C ASP A 496 -18.24 -14.81 -9.36
N PRO A 497 -19.50 -14.47 -9.10
CA PRO A 497 -20.62 -15.36 -9.32
C PRO A 497 -20.68 -15.76 -10.80
N PRO A 498 -21.36 -16.90 -11.13
CA PRO A 498 -21.55 -17.26 -12.51
C PRO A 498 -22.18 -16.13 -13.31
N ASN A 499 -21.65 -15.89 -14.52
CA ASN A 499 -22.12 -14.81 -15.37
C ASN A 499 -23.41 -15.22 -16.10
N PRO A 500 -24.59 -14.70 -15.73
CA PRO A 500 -25.86 -15.10 -16.35
C PRO A 500 -26.04 -14.53 -17.77
N LEU A 501 -25.26 -13.53 -18.15
CA LEU A 501 -25.32 -12.91 -19.49
C LEU A 501 -24.57 -13.73 -20.55
N VAL A 502 -23.71 -14.64 -20.13
CA VAL A 502 -22.95 -15.50 -21.03
C VAL A 502 -23.43 -16.95 -20.88
N ARG A 503 -24.06 -17.47 -21.92
CA ARG A 503 -24.48 -18.87 -21.96
C ARG A 503 -23.39 -19.73 -22.55
N VAL A 504 -23.07 -20.80 -21.85
CA VAL A 504 -22.06 -21.77 -22.25
C VAL A 504 -22.69 -23.09 -22.59
N SER A 505 -22.31 -23.67 -23.72
CA SER A 505 -22.83 -24.98 -24.19
C SER A 505 -22.38 -26.08 -23.26
N VAL A 506 -23.30 -26.97 -22.90
CA VAL A 506 -23.00 -28.16 -22.08
C VAL A 506 -22.15 -29.18 -22.87
N CYS A 507 -22.32 -29.27 -24.18
CA CYS A 507 -21.65 -30.24 -25.04
C CYS A 507 -20.14 -30.01 -25.21
N CYS A 508 -19.71 -28.74 -25.35
CA CYS A 508 -18.33 -28.40 -25.70
C CYS A 508 -17.68 -27.38 -24.76
N ASP A 509 -18.38 -26.94 -23.72
CA ASP A 509 -17.95 -25.88 -22.82
C ASP A 509 -17.49 -24.60 -23.58
N ALA A 510 -18.21 -24.28 -24.68
CA ALA A 510 -17.95 -23.13 -25.55
C ALA A 510 -19.09 -22.14 -25.47
N ASP A 511 -18.89 -20.91 -25.95
CA ASP A 511 -19.97 -19.93 -26.03
C ASP A 511 -21.16 -20.50 -26.80
N ALA A 512 -22.36 -20.17 -26.36
CA ALA A 512 -23.60 -20.51 -27.04
C ALA A 512 -24.32 -19.23 -27.48
N TYR A 513 -24.85 -19.27 -28.69
CA TYR A 513 -25.59 -18.17 -29.28
C TYR A 513 -26.96 -18.66 -29.81
N ILE A 514 -27.89 -17.76 -29.97
CA ILE A 514 -29.25 -18.12 -30.38
C ILE A 514 -29.35 -18.11 -31.90
N VAL A 515 -29.80 -19.25 -32.47
CA VAL A 515 -30.19 -19.38 -33.88
C VAL A 515 -31.61 -19.99 -33.91
N ASN A 516 -32.53 -19.37 -34.60
CA ASN A 516 -33.92 -19.85 -34.71
C ASN A 516 -34.56 -20.14 -33.33
N SER A 517 -34.37 -19.24 -32.37
CA SER A 517 -34.85 -19.35 -30.98
C SER A 517 -34.30 -20.53 -30.18
N LYS A 518 -33.22 -21.19 -30.62
CA LYS A 518 -32.53 -22.27 -29.91
C LYS A 518 -31.07 -21.91 -29.70
N TYR A 519 -30.48 -22.34 -28.57
CA TYR A 519 -29.05 -22.18 -28.34
C TYR A 519 -28.23 -23.13 -29.22
N THR A 520 -27.23 -22.58 -29.86
CA THR A 520 -26.30 -23.28 -30.74
C THR A 520 -24.90 -23.15 -30.18
N CYS A 521 -24.17 -24.24 -30.10
CA CYS A 521 -22.77 -24.25 -29.63
C CYS A 521 -21.85 -23.60 -30.65
N ALA A 522 -21.04 -22.64 -30.20
CA ALA A 522 -20.05 -21.95 -31.06
C ALA A 522 -18.99 -22.89 -31.64
N LYS A 523 -18.69 -24.01 -30.97
CA LYS A 523 -17.63 -24.97 -31.36
C LYS A 523 -18.15 -26.03 -32.33
N CYS A 524 -19.15 -26.81 -31.95
CA CYS A 524 -19.68 -27.91 -32.80
C CYS A 524 -20.77 -27.47 -33.76
N LYS A 525 -21.32 -26.27 -33.61
CA LYS A 525 -22.41 -25.71 -34.43
C LYS A 525 -23.76 -26.41 -34.28
N GLU A 526 -23.87 -27.33 -33.33
CA GLU A 526 -25.10 -28.05 -33.04
C GLU A 526 -25.94 -27.35 -31.99
N TYR A 527 -27.27 -27.61 -31.99
CA TYR A 527 -28.14 -27.17 -30.92
C TYR A 527 -27.72 -27.80 -29.58
N CYS A 528 -27.78 -27.06 -28.51
CA CYS A 528 -27.27 -27.50 -27.22
C CYS A 528 -28.04 -26.94 -26.03
N ASP A 529 -28.00 -27.66 -24.92
CA ASP A 529 -28.33 -27.13 -23.62
C ASP A 529 -27.23 -26.17 -23.16
N THR A 530 -27.59 -25.19 -22.33
CA THR A 530 -26.68 -24.18 -21.84
C THR A 530 -26.67 -24.10 -20.33
N LYS A 531 -25.55 -23.68 -19.80
CA LYS A 531 -25.35 -23.30 -18.39
C LYS A 531 -24.76 -21.89 -18.29
N ASP A 532 -24.84 -21.29 -17.13
CA ASP A 532 -24.16 -20.02 -16.84
C ASP A 532 -22.64 -20.23 -16.86
N GLU A 533 -21.90 -19.18 -17.21
CA GLU A 533 -20.45 -19.26 -17.26
C GLU A 533 -19.87 -19.27 -15.84
N GLU A 534 -19.33 -20.40 -15.40
CA GLU A 534 -18.64 -20.55 -14.12
C GLU A 534 -17.35 -19.73 -14.12
N MET A 535 -17.06 -19.06 -13.00
CA MET A 535 -15.88 -18.22 -12.81
C MET A 535 -14.86 -18.92 -11.91
N CYS A 536 -13.60 -18.51 -11.99
CA CYS A 536 -12.54 -18.93 -11.08
C CYS A 536 -11.57 -17.78 -10.81
N ILE A 537 -10.73 -17.94 -9.80
CA ILE A 537 -9.55 -17.14 -9.55
C ILE A 537 -8.33 -17.91 -10.04
N VAL A 538 -7.50 -17.24 -10.81
CA VAL A 538 -6.15 -17.67 -11.17
C VAL A 538 -5.18 -16.80 -10.37
N THR A 539 -4.34 -17.43 -9.56
CA THR A 539 -3.19 -16.78 -8.94
C THR A 539 -1.93 -17.25 -9.63
N CYS A 540 -1.04 -16.34 -9.96
CA CYS A 540 0.21 -16.67 -10.63
C CYS A 540 1.34 -15.86 -10.00
N ASP A 541 2.37 -16.55 -9.48
CA ASP A 541 3.48 -16.00 -8.70
C ASP A 541 4.79 -16.33 -9.41
N MET A 542 5.71 -15.37 -9.49
CA MET A 542 7.04 -15.62 -10.07
C MET A 542 7.87 -16.51 -9.12
N ALA A 543 8.18 -17.71 -9.56
CA ALA A 543 8.85 -18.73 -8.73
C ALA A 543 10.27 -18.36 -8.35
N GLY A 544 10.48 -17.91 -7.11
CA GLY A 544 11.79 -17.52 -6.58
C GLY A 544 12.45 -16.37 -7.33
N ALA A 545 11.65 -15.37 -7.74
CA ALA A 545 12.09 -14.26 -8.60
C ALA A 545 13.36 -13.58 -8.12
N GLU A 546 13.42 -13.18 -6.84
CA GLU A 546 14.56 -12.46 -6.29
C GLU A 546 15.87 -13.29 -6.36
N LEU A 547 15.78 -14.61 -6.09
CA LEU A 547 16.95 -15.50 -6.18
C LEU A 547 17.39 -15.75 -7.63
N ARG A 548 16.46 -15.83 -8.57
CA ARG A 548 16.78 -15.92 -10.00
C ARG A 548 17.46 -14.65 -10.50
N ILE A 549 16.99 -13.48 -10.08
CA ILE A 549 17.60 -12.20 -10.39
C ILE A 549 19.02 -12.12 -9.80
N ILE A 550 19.23 -12.57 -8.55
CA ILE A 550 20.57 -12.60 -7.94
C ILE A 550 21.49 -13.57 -8.70
N ALA A 551 20.98 -14.75 -9.04
CA ALA A 551 21.76 -15.74 -9.80
C ALA A 551 22.23 -15.17 -11.14
N GLU A 552 21.38 -14.44 -11.84
CA GLU A 552 21.71 -13.72 -13.08
C GLU A 552 22.75 -12.63 -12.85
N LEU A 553 22.50 -11.72 -11.89
CA LEU A 553 23.36 -10.57 -11.60
C LEU A 553 24.75 -10.94 -11.06
N ALA A 554 24.80 -12.00 -10.26
CA ALA A 554 26.03 -12.51 -9.66
C ALA A 554 26.80 -13.47 -10.57
N ASN A 555 26.19 -13.91 -11.67
CA ASN A 555 26.68 -15.04 -12.48
C ASN A 555 26.95 -16.30 -11.62
N ALA A 556 26.00 -16.59 -10.69
CA ALA A 556 26.14 -17.64 -9.71
C ALA A 556 25.94 -19.04 -10.31
N THR A 557 27.00 -19.66 -10.76
CA THR A 557 26.98 -20.90 -11.56
C THR A 557 26.16 -22.02 -10.90
N SER A 558 26.27 -22.21 -9.58
CA SER A 558 25.53 -23.26 -8.85
C SER A 558 24.03 -23.00 -8.86
N TRP A 559 23.60 -21.75 -8.67
CA TRP A 559 22.20 -21.36 -8.67
C TRP A 559 21.62 -21.34 -10.10
N ILE A 560 22.38 -20.83 -11.08
CA ILE A 560 22.00 -20.88 -12.51
C ILE A 560 21.72 -22.30 -12.93
N ASN A 561 22.63 -23.24 -12.63
CA ASN A 561 22.46 -24.65 -12.95
C ASN A 561 21.24 -25.27 -12.26
N ALA A 562 21.03 -24.92 -10.98
CA ALA A 562 19.87 -25.41 -10.23
C ALA A 562 18.56 -24.95 -10.87
N PHE A 563 18.45 -23.65 -11.17
CA PHE A 563 17.25 -23.08 -11.79
C PHE A 563 16.98 -23.64 -13.19
N ASN A 564 17.99 -23.71 -14.05
CA ASN A 564 17.82 -24.16 -15.44
C ASN A 564 17.51 -25.67 -15.55
N LYS A 565 17.88 -26.46 -14.51
CA LYS A 565 17.51 -27.87 -14.41
C LYS A 565 16.22 -28.11 -13.64
N GLY A 566 15.53 -27.06 -13.20
CA GLY A 566 14.31 -27.17 -12.41
C GLY A 566 14.53 -27.76 -11.01
N TRP A 567 15.72 -27.64 -10.44
CA TRP A 567 16.06 -28.12 -9.10
C TRP A 567 15.60 -27.12 -8.03
N ASP A 568 15.36 -27.62 -6.81
CA ASP A 568 15.09 -26.73 -5.66
C ASP A 568 16.38 -26.08 -5.16
N VAL A 569 16.56 -24.80 -5.50
CA VAL A 569 17.78 -24.04 -5.20
C VAL A 569 18.13 -24.03 -3.70
N HIS A 570 17.13 -24.02 -2.82
CA HIS A 570 17.39 -24.04 -1.38
C HIS A 570 17.93 -25.39 -0.91
N SER A 571 17.42 -26.49 -1.46
CA SER A 571 17.93 -27.84 -1.17
C SER A 571 19.35 -28.04 -1.73
N VAL A 572 19.60 -27.55 -2.95
CA VAL A 572 20.95 -27.57 -3.55
C VAL A 572 21.92 -26.73 -2.72
N SER A 573 21.50 -25.53 -2.29
CA SER A 573 22.32 -24.69 -1.42
C SER A 573 22.60 -25.38 -0.07
N THR A 574 21.62 -26.13 0.47
CA THR A 574 21.80 -26.86 1.73
C THR A 574 22.78 -28.01 1.57
N GLU A 575 22.71 -28.77 0.46
CA GLU A 575 23.68 -29.84 0.14
C GLU A 575 25.11 -29.29 0.08
N ILE A 576 25.31 -28.08 -0.48
CA ILE A 576 26.62 -27.43 -0.56
C ILE A 576 27.11 -26.95 0.81
N LEU A 577 26.21 -26.39 1.63
CA LEU A 577 26.55 -25.86 2.96
C LEU A 577 26.78 -26.95 4.01
N GLU A 578 26.03 -28.04 3.95
CA GLU A 578 26.05 -29.11 4.94
C GLU A 578 26.31 -30.48 4.28
N PRO A 579 27.43 -30.63 3.55
CA PRO A 579 27.66 -31.80 2.70
C PRO A 579 27.75 -33.10 3.48
N GLN A 580 28.04 -33.08 4.78
CA GLN A 580 28.06 -34.26 5.62
C GLN A 580 26.70 -34.63 6.21
N LYS A 581 25.88 -33.62 6.56
CA LYS A 581 24.60 -33.85 7.20
C LYS A 581 23.52 -34.16 6.17
N TRP A 582 23.54 -33.47 5.03
CA TRP A 582 22.48 -33.60 4.02
C TRP A 582 22.37 -35.01 3.40
N PRO A 583 23.46 -35.64 2.93
CA PRO A 583 23.41 -37.01 2.44
C PRO A 583 23.10 -38.04 3.51
N ALA A 584 23.49 -37.78 4.77
CA ALA A 584 23.26 -38.72 5.88
C ALA A 584 21.81 -38.75 6.34
N LEU A 585 20.94 -37.79 5.91
CA LEU A 585 19.53 -37.78 6.25
C LEU A 585 18.77 -38.88 5.54
N GLN A 586 18.15 -39.76 6.31
CA GLN A 586 17.21 -40.73 5.79
C GLN A 586 15.89 -40.02 5.45
N CYS A 587 15.45 -40.17 4.21
CA CYS A 587 14.15 -39.70 3.81
C CYS A 587 13.09 -40.72 4.16
N LEU A 588 12.14 -40.36 4.98
CA LEU A 588 11.06 -41.21 5.51
C LEU A 588 9.94 -41.49 4.47
N GLY A 589 10.27 -41.51 3.19
CA GLY A 589 9.29 -41.81 2.14
C GLY A 589 8.53 -43.14 2.37
N GLY A 590 7.21 -43.09 2.27
CA GLY A 590 6.34 -44.23 2.53
C GLY A 590 5.92 -44.41 3.99
N GLU A 591 6.50 -43.72 4.96
CA GLU A 591 6.10 -43.75 6.36
C GLU A 591 4.92 -42.85 6.66
N LYS A 592 4.14 -43.19 7.69
CA LYS A 592 3.08 -42.37 8.22
C LYS A 592 3.66 -41.20 9.03
N TRP A 593 3.24 -40.05 8.71
CA TRP A 593 3.64 -38.78 9.38
C TRP A 593 2.43 -37.97 9.78
N PHE A 594 2.47 -37.36 10.96
CA PHE A 594 1.44 -36.42 11.38
C PHE A 594 1.79 -35.02 10.89
N ASP A 595 1.14 -34.59 9.82
CA ASP A 595 1.29 -33.24 9.28
C ASP A 595 0.43 -32.29 10.10
N LYS A 596 1.07 -31.45 10.92
CA LYS A 596 0.42 -30.49 11.80
C LYS A 596 -0.30 -29.35 11.06
N GLU A 597 0.10 -29.11 9.80
CA GLU A 597 -0.47 -28.04 8.97
C GLU A 597 -1.62 -28.55 8.08
N ALA A 598 -1.76 -29.84 7.93
CA ALA A 598 -2.84 -30.42 7.15
C ALA A 598 -4.20 -30.19 7.81
N ASP A 599 -5.26 -30.14 6.98
CA ASP A 599 -6.65 -29.97 7.41
C ASP A 599 -6.91 -28.67 8.21
N GLY A 600 -6.34 -27.54 7.69
CA GLY A 600 -6.53 -26.20 8.27
C GLY A 600 -5.91 -26.04 9.66
N GLY A 601 -4.80 -26.74 9.94
CA GLY A 601 -4.06 -26.67 11.21
C GLY A 601 -4.56 -27.64 12.28
N LYS A 602 -5.54 -28.50 11.95
CA LYS A 602 -5.99 -29.58 12.85
C LYS A 602 -5.03 -30.76 12.89
N GLY A 603 -4.14 -30.83 11.91
CA GLY A 603 -3.21 -31.93 11.72
C GLY A 603 -3.88 -33.19 11.17
N LYS A 604 -3.18 -33.89 10.29
CA LYS A 604 -3.65 -35.14 9.69
C LYS A 604 -2.51 -36.13 9.55
N GLU A 605 -2.80 -37.41 9.75
CA GLU A 605 -1.84 -38.47 9.40
C GLU A 605 -1.75 -38.59 7.88
N VAL A 606 -0.57 -38.38 7.32
CA VAL A 606 -0.27 -38.45 5.90
C VAL A 606 0.84 -39.46 5.65
N ILE A 607 0.83 -40.10 4.47
CA ILE A 607 1.94 -40.92 4.02
C ILE A 607 2.93 -40.01 3.32
N LEU A 608 4.17 -39.93 3.81
CA LEU A 608 5.22 -39.15 3.19
C LEU A 608 5.50 -39.69 1.77
N PRO A 609 5.52 -38.81 0.76
CA PRO A 609 5.90 -39.22 -0.58
C PRO A 609 7.37 -39.67 -0.62
N PRO A 610 7.80 -40.37 -1.65
CA PRO A 610 9.20 -40.69 -1.89
C PRO A 610 10.06 -39.41 -1.82
N CYS A 611 11.34 -39.56 -1.45
CA CYS A 611 12.25 -38.46 -1.35
C CYS A 611 12.28 -37.62 -2.65
N GLY A 612 11.82 -36.37 -2.58
CA GLY A 612 11.82 -35.50 -3.77
C GLY A 612 13.21 -35.14 -4.25
N TYR A 613 14.22 -35.15 -3.35
CA TYR A 613 15.57 -34.73 -3.67
C TYR A 613 16.39 -35.84 -4.33
N TYR A 614 16.38 -37.06 -3.75
CA TYR A 614 17.14 -38.18 -4.26
C TYR A 614 16.34 -39.14 -5.15
N ALA A 615 15.04 -38.93 -5.33
CA ALA A 615 14.26 -39.67 -6.30
C ALA A 615 14.85 -39.50 -7.71
N LEU A 616 14.95 -40.60 -8.45
CA LEU A 616 15.51 -40.57 -9.80
C LEU A 616 14.45 -40.14 -10.82
N ASP A 617 14.87 -39.41 -11.82
CA ASP A 617 14.08 -39.12 -13.03
C ASP A 617 14.10 -40.34 -14.01
N ALA A 618 13.52 -40.16 -15.19
CA ALA A 618 13.48 -41.20 -16.23
C ALA A 618 14.87 -41.57 -16.77
N GLU A 619 15.82 -40.66 -16.67
CA GLU A 619 17.21 -40.76 -17.10
C GLU A 619 18.12 -41.29 -15.99
N GLY A 620 17.57 -41.63 -14.81
CA GLY A 620 18.32 -42.19 -13.67
C GLY A 620 19.14 -41.14 -12.89
N GLN A 621 18.85 -39.84 -13.06
CA GLN A 621 19.51 -38.75 -12.33
C GLN A 621 18.66 -38.31 -11.15
N PRO A 622 19.26 -37.79 -10.05
CA PRO A 622 18.52 -37.24 -8.93
C PRO A 622 17.68 -36.03 -9.36
N LYS A 623 16.38 -36.03 -9.07
CA LYS A 623 15.43 -34.97 -9.42
C LYS A 623 15.75 -33.64 -8.71
N ARG A 624 16.40 -33.69 -7.56
CA ARG A 624 16.76 -32.54 -6.71
C ARG A 624 15.59 -31.60 -6.44
N GLN A 625 14.38 -32.15 -6.34
CA GLN A 625 13.15 -31.45 -6.00
C GLN A 625 13.02 -31.26 -4.50
N LYS A 626 12.16 -30.32 -4.07
CA LYS A 626 11.83 -30.10 -2.66
C LYS A 626 11.37 -31.39 -2.00
N CYS A 627 12.10 -31.85 -0.96
CA CYS A 627 11.68 -32.96 -0.14
C CYS A 627 10.78 -32.49 1.01
N LYS A 628 9.71 -33.23 1.29
CA LYS A 628 8.76 -32.94 2.38
C LYS A 628 9.12 -33.68 3.68
N CYS A 629 10.18 -34.50 3.75
CA CYS A 629 10.57 -35.12 5.00
C CYS A 629 11.06 -34.06 6.00
N PRO A 630 10.73 -34.19 7.32
CA PRO A 630 11.00 -33.16 8.31
C PRO A 630 12.46 -32.75 8.42
N ALA A 631 13.38 -33.73 8.40
CA ALA A 631 14.80 -33.47 8.52
C ALA A 631 15.35 -32.63 7.35
N HIS A 632 14.99 -32.96 6.11
CA HIS A 632 15.34 -32.16 4.94
C HIS A 632 14.67 -30.79 4.98
N ALA A 633 13.39 -30.75 5.38
CA ALA A 633 12.63 -29.50 5.46
C ALA A 633 13.24 -28.52 6.48
N GLU A 634 13.70 -29.00 7.65
CA GLU A 634 14.33 -28.16 8.68
C GLU A 634 15.64 -27.53 8.19
N LEU A 635 16.57 -28.36 7.67
CA LEU A 635 17.84 -27.85 7.14
C LEU A 635 17.62 -26.90 5.94
N ARG A 636 16.72 -27.28 5.04
CA ARG A 636 16.34 -26.45 3.91
C ARG A 636 15.78 -25.11 4.35
N GLN A 637 14.97 -25.06 5.43
CA GLN A 637 14.40 -23.81 5.94
C GLN A 637 15.50 -22.87 6.47
N LYS A 638 16.50 -23.40 7.18
CA LYS A 638 17.64 -22.58 7.63
C LYS A 638 18.37 -21.93 6.46
N THR A 639 18.67 -22.71 5.42
CA THR A 639 19.33 -22.17 4.22
C THR A 639 18.42 -21.20 3.46
N LYS A 640 17.10 -21.48 3.39
CA LYS A 640 16.14 -20.56 2.80
C LYS A 640 16.17 -19.20 3.49
N SER A 641 16.17 -19.17 4.82
CA SER A 641 16.24 -17.92 5.58
C SER A 641 17.51 -17.13 5.26
N ILE A 642 18.68 -17.79 5.16
CA ILE A 642 19.94 -17.12 4.78
C ILE A 642 19.83 -16.56 3.35
N ASN A 643 19.40 -17.37 2.38
CA ASN A 643 19.29 -16.94 0.98
C ASN A 643 18.38 -15.71 0.83
N PHE A 644 17.26 -15.67 1.54
CA PHE A 644 16.37 -14.50 1.52
C PHE A 644 16.93 -13.30 2.28
N LEU A 645 17.56 -13.53 3.46
CA LEU A 645 18.15 -12.46 4.24
C LEU A 645 19.20 -11.68 3.42
N LEU A 646 19.98 -12.38 2.61
CA LEU A 646 20.96 -11.77 1.70
C LEU A 646 20.28 -10.86 0.67
N CYS A 647 19.13 -11.28 0.12
CA CYS A 647 18.36 -10.48 -0.84
C CYS A 647 17.95 -9.13 -0.25
N TYR A 648 17.69 -9.09 1.05
CA TYR A 648 17.26 -7.89 1.77
C TYR A 648 18.43 -7.12 2.44
N GLY A 649 19.68 -7.60 2.30
CA GLY A 649 20.86 -6.97 2.90
C GLY A 649 20.87 -7.06 4.42
N GLY A 650 20.23 -8.12 4.98
CA GLY A 650 20.21 -8.37 6.42
C GLY A 650 21.58 -8.77 6.95
N GLY A 651 21.86 -8.40 8.21
CA GLY A 651 23.11 -8.72 8.91
C GLY A 651 22.97 -9.91 9.87
N PRO A 652 24.09 -10.28 10.57
CA PRO A 652 24.12 -11.40 11.50
C PRO A 652 23.07 -11.32 12.62
N ALA A 653 22.75 -10.10 13.08
CA ALA A 653 21.74 -9.92 14.13
C ALA A 653 20.35 -10.33 13.63
N ALA A 654 19.96 -9.90 12.41
CA ALA A 654 18.68 -10.28 11.83
C ALA A 654 18.59 -11.80 11.55
N LEU A 655 19.70 -12.42 11.11
CA LEU A 655 19.75 -13.88 10.93
C LEU A 655 19.63 -14.63 12.25
N ALA A 656 20.32 -14.13 13.30
CA ALA A 656 20.23 -14.70 14.64
C ALA A 656 18.80 -14.68 15.17
N ASP A 657 18.12 -13.56 14.98
CA ASP A 657 16.73 -13.35 15.38
C ASP A 657 15.77 -14.29 14.62
N GLU A 658 15.92 -14.38 13.30
CA GLU A 658 15.06 -15.23 12.46
C GLU A 658 15.21 -16.73 12.76
N LEU A 659 16.44 -17.17 13.01
CA LEU A 659 16.74 -18.59 13.29
C LEU A 659 16.70 -18.95 14.78
N GLY A 660 16.55 -18.00 15.70
CA GLY A 660 16.58 -18.22 17.14
C GLY A 660 17.97 -18.69 17.65
N ILE A 661 19.06 -18.25 17.01
CA ILE A 661 20.45 -18.61 17.35
C ILE A 661 21.23 -17.41 17.88
N THR A 662 22.41 -17.65 18.43
CA THR A 662 23.28 -16.54 18.87
C THR A 662 23.83 -15.75 17.68
N VAL A 663 24.14 -14.47 17.90
CA VAL A 663 24.74 -13.61 16.85
C VAL A 663 26.07 -14.19 16.34
N ASP A 664 26.87 -14.83 17.20
CA ASP A 664 28.12 -15.42 16.76
C ASP A 664 27.91 -16.69 15.93
N ALA A 665 26.92 -17.51 16.26
CA ALA A 665 26.50 -18.63 15.42
C ALA A 665 25.97 -18.14 14.04
N ALA A 666 25.23 -17.04 14.02
CA ALA A 666 24.77 -16.42 12.79
C ALA A 666 25.92 -15.89 11.92
N LYS A 667 26.95 -15.24 12.54
CA LYS A 667 28.17 -14.81 11.84
C LYS A 667 28.90 -15.97 11.20
N GLU A 668 29.06 -17.07 11.95
CA GLU A 668 29.76 -18.25 11.44
C GLU A 668 28.96 -18.89 10.27
N LEU A 669 27.65 -18.96 10.40
CA LEU A 669 26.78 -19.48 9.33
C LEU A 669 26.84 -18.60 8.07
N MET A 670 26.87 -17.27 8.23
CA MET A 670 27.05 -16.34 7.11
C MET A 670 28.43 -16.51 6.47
N ARG A 671 29.50 -16.71 7.26
CA ARG A 671 30.85 -16.95 6.75
C ARG A 671 30.94 -18.26 5.95
N GLN A 672 30.25 -19.31 6.40
CA GLN A 672 30.18 -20.58 5.68
C GLN A 672 29.41 -20.41 4.35
N HIS A 673 28.34 -19.64 4.36
CA HIS A 673 27.58 -19.34 3.16
C HIS A 673 28.37 -18.47 2.18
N GLU A 674 29.16 -17.51 2.65
CA GLU A 674 30.05 -16.70 1.82
C GLU A 674 31.12 -17.56 1.15
N ALA A 675 31.73 -18.49 1.90
CA ALA A 675 32.71 -19.44 1.36
C ALA A 675 32.10 -20.39 0.31
N ALA A 676 30.82 -20.77 0.47
CA ALA A 676 30.11 -21.65 -0.45
C ALA A 676 29.61 -20.93 -1.71
N PHE A 677 29.27 -19.64 -1.62
CA PHE A 677 28.68 -18.84 -2.70
C PHE A 677 29.43 -17.49 -2.85
N PRO A 678 30.74 -17.51 -3.16
CA PRO A 678 31.54 -16.28 -3.22
C PRO A 678 31.12 -15.34 -4.37
N ASP A 679 30.54 -15.86 -5.44
CA ASP A 679 29.98 -15.12 -6.55
C ASP A 679 28.80 -14.24 -6.10
N VAL A 680 27.86 -14.79 -5.34
CA VAL A 680 26.71 -14.08 -4.78
C VAL A 680 27.16 -12.96 -3.83
N TRP A 681 28.02 -13.29 -2.86
CA TRP A 681 28.49 -12.33 -1.87
C TRP A 681 29.35 -11.24 -2.52
N GLY A 682 30.24 -11.61 -3.45
CA GLY A 682 31.06 -10.65 -4.19
C GLY A 682 30.22 -9.68 -5.02
N TYR A 683 29.14 -10.14 -5.65
CA TYR A 683 28.18 -9.26 -6.31
C TYR A 683 27.51 -8.29 -5.33
N LEU A 684 26.94 -8.81 -4.25
CA LEU A 684 26.22 -7.98 -3.26
C LEU A 684 27.16 -6.92 -2.64
N GLU A 685 28.39 -7.29 -2.33
CA GLU A 685 29.37 -6.35 -1.79
C GLU A 685 29.72 -5.25 -2.82
N ARG A 686 30.04 -5.65 -4.06
CA ARG A 686 30.34 -4.69 -5.14
C ARG A 686 29.18 -3.76 -5.42
N SER A 687 27.95 -4.27 -5.51
CA SER A 687 26.76 -3.44 -5.77
C SER A 687 26.49 -2.43 -4.65
N GLY A 688 26.69 -2.82 -3.39
CA GLY A 688 26.57 -1.90 -2.25
C GLY A 688 27.62 -0.80 -2.27
N LYS A 689 28.89 -1.17 -2.47
CA LYS A 689 30.01 -0.20 -2.59
C LYS A 689 29.81 0.74 -3.78
N LEU A 690 29.35 0.23 -4.91
CA LEU A 690 29.06 1.03 -6.10
C LEU A 690 27.93 2.03 -5.81
N ALA A 691 26.85 1.58 -5.20
CA ALA A 691 25.73 2.46 -4.82
C ALA A 691 26.17 3.59 -3.89
N LYS A 692 27.08 3.32 -2.97
CA LYS A 692 27.65 4.33 -2.07
C LYS A 692 28.57 5.31 -2.82
N ALA A 693 29.39 4.81 -3.72
CA ALA A 693 30.32 5.64 -4.51
C ALA A 693 29.60 6.51 -5.54
N MET A 694 28.67 5.93 -6.29
CA MET A 694 27.92 6.61 -7.36
C MET A 694 26.73 7.40 -6.83
N ARG A 695 26.34 7.20 -5.58
CA ARG A 695 25.14 7.77 -4.98
C ARG A 695 23.85 7.43 -5.72
N GLU A 696 23.87 6.31 -6.42
CA GLU A 696 22.70 5.74 -7.10
C GLU A 696 22.82 4.22 -7.19
N ALA A 697 21.70 3.57 -7.38
CA ALA A 697 21.62 2.17 -7.80
C ALA A 697 20.62 2.04 -8.95
N ARG A 698 20.85 1.06 -9.82
CA ARG A 698 19.98 0.78 -10.96
C ARG A 698 19.56 -0.67 -10.99
N ASP A 699 18.31 -0.93 -11.38
CA ASP A 699 17.86 -2.26 -11.73
C ASP A 699 18.31 -2.66 -13.14
N MET A 700 17.98 -3.87 -13.57
CA MET A 700 18.39 -4.38 -14.88
C MET A 700 17.70 -3.66 -16.07
N PHE A 701 16.58 -2.97 -15.83
CA PHE A 701 15.91 -2.13 -16.84
C PHE A 701 16.37 -0.67 -16.80
N GLY A 702 17.35 -0.34 -15.95
CA GLY A 702 17.88 1.01 -15.79
C GLY A 702 17.11 1.88 -14.80
N ARG A 703 16.12 1.34 -14.06
CA ARG A 703 15.41 2.07 -13.01
C ARG A 703 16.41 2.57 -11.98
N ARG A 704 16.49 3.88 -11.84
CA ARG A 704 17.41 4.55 -10.91
C ARG A 704 16.73 4.75 -9.55
N ARG A 705 17.51 4.58 -8.50
CA ARG A 705 17.25 5.12 -7.17
C ARG A 705 18.45 5.97 -6.76
N SER A 706 18.22 7.25 -6.57
CA SER A 706 19.24 8.17 -6.10
C SER A 706 19.43 8.11 -4.57
N PHE A 707 20.64 8.35 -4.10
CA PHE A 707 20.98 8.43 -2.69
C PHE A 707 21.65 9.78 -2.40
N PRO A 708 20.90 10.87 -2.35
CA PRO A 708 21.48 12.19 -2.07
C PRO A 708 22.23 12.18 -0.74
N ILE A 709 23.20 13.08 -0.61
CA ILE A 709 23.91 13.24 0.67
C ILE A 709 22.89 13.71 1.71
N PRO A 710 22.72 12.99 2.83
CA PRO A 710 21.73 13.35 3.82
C PRO A 710 21.97 14.76 4.36
N THR A 711 21.00 15.64 4.22
CA THR A 711 20.99 16.94 4.86
C THR A 711 20.31 16.86 6.22
N ARG A 712 20.55 17.86 7.08
CA ARG A 712 19.87 17.96 8.37
C ARG A 712 18.35 17.99 8.21
N GLN A 713 17.84 18.65 7.17
CA GLN A 713 16.40 18.69 6.88
C GLN A 713 15.86 17.30 6.52
N MET A 714 16.54 16.56 5.64
CA MET A 714 16.18 15.19 5.29
C MET A 714 16.19 14.26 6.51
N ALA A 715 17.19 14.42 7.38
CA ALA A 715 17.30 13.63 8.62
C ALA A 715 16.15 13.97 9.59
N LYS A 716 15.77 15.22 9.69
CA LYS A 716 14.63 15.68 10.50
C LYS A 716 13.33 15.06 9.98
N GLU A 717 13.06 15.16 8.67
CA GLU A 717 11.86 14.63 8.03
C GLU A 717 11.81 13.10 8.17
N TRP A 718 12.94 12.42 7.90
CA TRP A 718 13.02 10.97 8.05
C TRP A 718 12.75 10.51 9.49
N TRP A 719 13.30 11.23 10.49
CA TRP A 719 13.05 10.91 11.89
C TRP A 719 11.59 11.12 12.26
N GLN A 720 10.97 12.20 11.77
CA GLN A 720 9.55 12.48 11.98
C GLN A 720 8.66 11.38 11.38
N ASP A 721 8.95 10.93 10.17
CA ASP A 721 8.18 9.87 9.50
C ASP A 721 8.33 8.49 10.18
N GLU A 722 9.54 8.14 10.65
CA GLU A 722 9.82 6.82 11.23
C GLU A 722 9.49 6.72 12.73
N HIS A 723 9.45 7.85 13.43
CA HIS A 723 9.26 7.93 14.89
C HIS A 723 8.12 8.90 15.24
N GLU A 724 7.09 8.96 14.42
CA GLU A 724 5.94 9.87 14.61
C GLU A 724 5.32 9.69 16.01
N GLU A 725 5.13 8.44 16.45
CA GLU A 725 4.57 8.11 17.76
C GLU A 725 5.46 8.60 18.93
N ASP A 726 6.79 8.55 18.77
CA ASP A 726 7.75 9.01 19.78
C ASP A 726 7.85 10.53 19.89
N LEU A 727 7.37 11.24 18.86
CA LEU A 727 7.35 12.70 18.79
C LEU A 727 6.03 13.29 19.26
N GLU A 728 5.02 12.48 19.47
CA GLU A 728 3.71 12.93 19.92
C GLU A 728 3.80 13.57 21.32
N LEU A 729 3.24 14.76 21.46
CA LEU A 729 3.20 15.46 22.75
C LEU A 729 2.26 14.76 23.72
N SER A 730 2.52 14.88 25.00
CA SER A 730 1.57 14.43 26.03
C SER A 730 0.22 15.15 25.90
N ASP A 731 -0.84 14.53 26.37
CA ASP A 731 -2.21 15.09 26.27
C ASP A 731 -2.34 16.50 26.88
N ASP A 732 -1.59 16.77 27.96
CA ASP A 732 -1.61 18.10 28.60
C ASP A 732 -0.87 19.14 27.73
N GLU A 733 0.26 18.78 27.11
CA GLU A 733 0.98 19.64 26.18
C GLU A 733 0.17 19.91 24.91
N LYS A 734 -0.50 18.91 24.36
CA LYS A 734 -1.43 19.05 23.22
C LYS A 734 -2.54 20.04 23.54
N LYS A 735 -3.19 19.87 24.71
CA LYS A 735 -4.26 20.79 25.16
C LYS A 735 -3.76 22.22 25.33
N ALA A 736 -2.57 22.38 25.91
CA ALA A 736 -1.97 23.70 26.09
C ALA A 736 -1.64 24.37 24.74
N SER A 737 -1.03 23.62 23.80
CA SER A 737 -0.71 24.11 22.45
C SER A 737 -1.96 24.50 21.67
N LEU A 738 -3.00 23.66 21.69
CA LEU A 738 -4.27 23.92 21.02
C LEU A 738 -5.01 25.11 21.64
N PHE A 739 -5.00 25.24 22.95
CA PHE A 739 -5.60 26.39 23.65
C PHE A 739 -4.88 27.68 23.27
N SER A 740 -3.54 27.67 23.25
CA SER A 740 -2.74 28.83 22.85
C SER A 740 -3.03 29.22 21.41
N PHE A 741 -3.08 28.25 20.48
CA PHE A 741 -3.39 28.54 19.08
C PHE A 741 -4.78 29.14 18.90
N ARG A 742 -5.82 28.51 19.50
CA ARG A 742 -7.21 28.99 19.39
C ARG A 742 -7.38 30.38 19.98
N SER A 743 -6.70 30.66 21.08
CA SER A 743 -6.76 31.99 21.73
C SER A 743 -6.07 33.12 20.95
N THR A 744 -5.03 32.74 20.15
CA THR A 744 -4.28 33.73 19.35
C THR A 744 -4.82 33.88 17.94
N GLN A 745 -5.19 32.77 17.31
CA GLN A 745 -5.65 32.77 15.90
C GLN A 745 -7.17 32.88 15.74
N LEU A 746 -7.95 32.71 16.83
CA LEU A 746 -9.42 32.81 16.86
C LEU A 746 -10.12 31.92 15.82
N ARG A 747 -9.48 30.81 15.45
CA ARG A 747 -9.99 29.78 14.52
C ARG A 747 -9.48 28.39 14.91
N GLU A 748 -10.09 27.35 14.33
CA GLU A 748 -9.56 26.00 14.43
C GLU A 748 -8.30 25.81 13.56
N PRO A 749 -7.34 24.99 14.01
CA PRO A 749 -6.15 24.69 13.24
C PRO A 749 -6.48 23.84 12.02
N THR A 750 -5.81 24.08 10.91
CA THR A 750 -5.79 23.19 9.76
C THR A 750 -5.14 21.84 10.14
N LYS A 751 -5.32 20.83 9.31
CA LYS A 751 -4.72 19.49 9.55
C LYS A 751 -3.20 19.53 9.72
N ALA A 752 -2.51 20.37 8.93
CA ALA A 752 -1.06 20.53 9.04
C ALA A 752 -0.65 21.27 10.32
N GLU A 753 -1.37 22.35 10.70
CA GLU A 753 -1.15 23.05 11.95
C GLU A 753 -1.47 22.18 13.16
N LEU A 754 -2.51 21.35 13.09
CA LEU A 754 -2.86 20.41 14.14
C LEU A 754 -1.72 19.42 14.40
N HIS A 755 -1.13 18.87 13.35
CA HIS A 755 0.04 17.99 13.48
C HIS A 755 1.21 18.73 14.15
N GLN A 756 1.53 19.95 13.73
CA GLN A 756 2.60 20.75 14.35
C GLN A 756 2.33 21.08 15.82
N LEU A 757 1.07 21.25 16.22
CA LEU A 757 0.67 21.55 17.57
C LEU A 757 0.63 20.33 18.49
N THR A 758 0.62 19.15 17.94
CA THR A 758 0.51 17.88 18.67
C THR A 758 1.81 17.07 18.71
N HIS A 759 2.82 17.46 17.94
CA HIS A 759 4.12 16.78 17.88
C HIS A 759 5.28 17.73 18.14
N ARG A 760 6.28 17.25 18.88
CA ARG A 760 7.53 17.98 19.08
C ARG A 760 8.46 17.81 17.88
N ASN A 761 9.36 18.73 17.69
CA ASN A 761 10.45 18.54 16.74
C ASN A 761 11.49 17.54 17.27
N PRO A 762 12.16 16.77 16.38
CA PRO A 762 13.32 15.97 16.76
C PRO A 762 14.42 16.80 17.38
N THR A 763 15.07 16.26 18.41
CA THR A 763 16.23 16.85 19.05
C THR A 763 17.46 16.77 18.13
N GLU A 764 18.51 17.58 18.41
CA GLU A 764 19.78 17.53 17.68
C GLU A 764 20.40 16.12 17.68
N LYS A 765 20.36 15.39 18.81
CA LYS A 765 20.86 14.03 18.90
C LYS A 765 20.07 13.05 18.03
N GLU A 766 18.77 13.23 17.93
CA GLU A 766 17.91 12.42 17.07
C GLU A 766 18.20 12.68 15.60
N ILE A 767 18.40 13.95 15.22
CA ILE A 767 18.79 14.36 13.86
C ILE A 767 20.17 13.79 13.51
N GLU A 768 21.14 13.83 14.42
CA GLU A 768 22.46 13.22 14.21
C GLU A 768 22.36 11.69 14.02
N ARG A 769 21.56 11.01 14.84
CA ARG A 769 21.31 9.57 14.68
C ARG A 769 20.67 9.27 13.33
N ALA A 770 19.69 10.08 12.90
CA ALA A 770 19.07 9.97 11.59
C ALA A 770 20.08 10.14 10.44
N LEU A 771 20.98 11.12 10.54
CA LEU A 771 22.06 11.31 9.56
C LEU A 771 22.94 10.07 9.43
N TYR A 772 23.36 9.49 10.56
CA TYR A 772 24.14 8.26 10.56
C TYR A 772 23.35 7.07 9.97
N ALA A 773 22.09 6.92 10.34
CA ALA A 773 21.23 5.85 9.85
C ALA A 773 21.01 5.95 8.32
N LEU A 774 20.72 7.15 7.82
CA LEU A 774 20.55 7.42 6.40
C LEU A 774 21.84 7.14 5.62
N ALA A 775 22.99 7.65 6.10
CA ALA A 775 24.28 7.45 5.46
C ALA A 775 24.68 5.95 5.45
N GLY A 776 24.49 5.25 6.57
CA GLY A 776 24.82 3.83 6.71
C GLY A 776 23.89 2.89 5.94
N SER A 777 22.69 3.33 5.61
CA SER A 777 21.70 2.52 4.89
C SER A 777 21.95 2.41 3.38
N VAL A 778 22.80 3.27 2.79
CA VAL A 778 22.96 3.39 1.32
C VAL A 778 23.40 2.08 0.69
N GLU A 779 24.38 1.39 1.25
CA GLU A 779 24.88 0.11 0.71
C GLU A 779 23.77 -0.96 0.70
N ARG A 780 23.05 -1.10 1.82
CA ARG A 780 21.94 -2.05 1.93
C ARG A 780 20.80 -1.71 0.95
N ARG A 781 20.42 -0.44 0.91
CA ARG A 781 19.34 0.05 0.01
C ARG A 781 19.73 -0.09 -1.46
N GLY A 782 21.03 0.10 -1.79
CA GLY A 782 21.56 -0.09 -3.12
C GLY A 782 21.51 -1.56 -3.57
N LYS A 783 21.97 -2.49 -2.73
CA LYS A 783 21.87 -3.95 -2.99
C LYS A 783 20.41 -4.35 -3.27
N ASN A 784 19.50 -3.93 -2.40
CA ASN A 784 18.08 -4.26 -2.52
C ASN A 784 17.46 -3.69 -3.79
N HIS A 785 17.84 -2.47 -4.19
CA HIS A 785 17.23 -1.82 -5.34
C HIS A 785 17.48 -2.60 -6.63
N CYS A 786 18.70 -3.10 -6.85
CA CYS A 786 19.03 -3.89 -8.03
C CYS A 786 18.12 -5.12 -8.17
N ILE A 787 17.79 -5.77 -7.05
CA ILE A 787 17.01 -7.00 -7.02
C ILE A 787 15.51 -6.69 -7.07
N GLN A 788 15.03 -5.93 -6.09
CA GLN A 788 13.60 -5.62 -5.96
C GLN A 788 13.08 -4.73 -7.08
N GLY A 789 13.92 -3.80 -7.57
CA GLY A 789 13.59 -2.96 -8.73
C GLY A 789 13.41 -3.80 -9.98
N THR A 790 14.33 -4.74 -10.26
CA THR A 790 14.20 -5.66 -11.41
C THR A 790 12.93 -6.49 -11.32
N ASN A 791 12.63 -7.04 -10.14
CA ASN A 791 11.40 -7.81 -9.92
C ASN A 791 10.14 -6.95 -10.20
N ALA A 792 10.09 -5.73 -9.66
CA ALA A 792 8.98 -4.80 -9.89
C ALA A 792 8.87 -4.39 -11.37
N SER A 793 9.99 -4.23 -12.07
CA SER A 793 10.00 -3.89 -13.49
C SER A 793 9.53 -5.05 -14.37
N ILE A 794 9.91 -6.30 -14.05
CA ILE A 794 9.45 -7.50 -14.78
C ILE A 794 7.93 -7.64 -14.71
N ILE A 795 7.33 -7.56 -13.52
CA ILE A 795 5.88 -7.74 -13.37
C ILE A 795 5.10 -6.62 -14.06
N LYS A 796 5.55 -5.36 -13.94
CA LYS A 796 4.93 -4.22 -14.61
C LYS A 796 5.05 -4.32 -16.13
N ARG A 797 6.20 -4.75 -16.63
CA ARG A 797 6.39 -5.00 -18.06
C ARG A 797 5.42 -6.05 -18.58
N ALA A 798 5.27 -7.15 -17.85
CA ALA A 798 4.33 -8.23 -18.18
C ALA A 798 2.86 -7.80 -18.11
N MET A 799 2.49 -6.93 -17.18
CA MET A 799 1.12 -6.42 -17.02
C MET A 799 0.73 -5.39 -18.08
N GLY A 800 1.70 -4.65 -18.61
CA GLY A 800 1.50 -3.45 -19.40
C GLY A 800 0.81 -3.66 -20.74
N CYS A 801 0.50 -2.52 -21.38
CA CYS A 801 -0.04 -2.46 -22.76
C CYS A 801 1.05 -2.48 -23.84
N GLY A 802 2.33 -2.67 -23.46
CA GLY A 802 3.44 -2.77 -24.39
C GLY A 802 3.53 -4.12 -25.12
N PHE A 803 4.57 -4.26 -25.91
CA PHE A 803 4.86 -5.44 -26.73
C PHE A 803 6.30 -5.89 -26.50
N ASP A 804 6.56 -7.19 -26.62
CA ASP A 804 7.91 -7.72 -26.57
C ASP A 804 8.68 -7.46 -27.89
N LYS A 805 9.95 -7.86 -27.95
CA LYS A 805 10.81 -7.72 -29.13
C LYS A 805 10.29 -8.40 -30.40
N ASN A 806 9.38 -9.35 -30.27
CA ASN A 806 8.74 -10.05 -31.39
C ASN A 806 7.36 -9.47 -31.72
N ASN A 807 7.04 -8.28 -31.20
CA ASN A 807 5.76 -7.62 -31.35
C ASN A 807 4.56 -8.42 -30.79
N LYS A 808 4.81 -9.34 -29.84
CA LYS A 808 3.76 -10.07 -29.13
C LYS A 808 3.25 -9.23 -27.95
N PRO A 809 1.93 -8.99 -27.84
CA PRO A 809 1.38 -8.14 -26.79
C PRO A 809 1.55 -8.77 -25.40
N TYR A 810 1.62 -7.90 -24.36
CA TYR A 810 1.57 -8.29 -22.98
C TYR A 810 0.14 -8.39 -22.44
N LEU A 811 -0.03 -8.59 -21.13
CA LEU A 811 -1.28 -9.05 -20.52
C LEU A 811 -2.46 -8.10 -20.69
N TRP A 812 -2.23 -6.80 -20.71
CA TRP A 812 -3.34 -5.84 -20.84
C TRP A 812 -4.17 -6.03 -22.13
N HIS A 813 -3.55 -6.45 -23.21
CA HIS A 813 -4.23 -6.76 -24.47
C HIS A 813 -4.77 -8.18 -24.55
N THR A 814 -4.12 -9.13 -23.89
CA THR A 814 -4.43 -10.56 -24.04
C THR A 814 -5.54 -11.03 -23.10
N LEU A 815 -5.54 -10.57 -21.85
CA LEU A 815 -6.50 -11.02 -20.84
C LEU A 815 -7.98 -10.74 -21.20
N PRO A 816 -8.36 -9.57 -21.73
CA PRO A 816 -9.75 -9.27 -22.09
C PRO A 816 -10.33 -10.21 -23.13
N GLN A 817 -9.53 -10.80 -24.01
CA GLN A 817 -9.97 -11.76 -25.02
C GLN A 817 -10.57 -13.03 -24.38
N TYR A 818 -10.18 -13.30 -23.14
CA TYR A 818 -10.66 -14.43 -22.34
C TYR A 818 -11.56 -13.98 -21.18
N ARG A 819 -12.09 -12.76 -21.23
CA ARG A 819 -12.87 -12.14 -20.14
C ARG A 819 -12.16 -12.18 -18.78
N ALA A 820 -10.83 -12.22 -18.80
CA ALA A 820 -10.00 -12.23 -17.61
C ALA A 820 -9.70 -10.80 -17.15
N LYS A 821 -9.77 -10.57 -15.83
CA LYS A 821 -9.61 -9.26 -15.19
C LYS A 821 -8.59 -9.36 -14.07
N VAL A 822 -7.55 -8.55 -14.10
CA VAL A 822 -6.62 -8.42 -12.97
C VAL A 822 -7.34 -7.71 -11.84
N GLN A 823 -7.46 -8.37 -10.70
CA GLN A 823 -8.16 -7.87 -9.52
C GLN A 823 -7.20 -7.35 -8.46
N ASN A 824 -6.03 -7.95 -8.35
CA ASN A 824 -5.00 -7.57 -7.39
C ASN A 824 -3.61 -7.96 -7.89
N MET A 825 -2.62 -7.25 -7.37
CA MET A 825 -1.20 -7.57 -7.50
C MET A 825 -0.57 -7.53 -6.12
N VAL A 826 0.04 -8.62 -5.67
CA VAL A 826 0.68 -8.73 -4.36
C VAL A 826 2.15 -9.09 -4.55
N HIS A 827 3.01 -8.09 -4.51
CA HIS A 827 4.45 -8.21 -4.76
C HIS A 827 4.76 -8.74 -6.17
N ASP A 828 4.97 -10.06 -6.30
CA ASP A 828 5.28 -10.81 -7.51
C ASP A 828 4.15 -11.77 -7.95
N GLU A 829 3.00 -11.68 -7.28
CA GLU A 829 1.79 -12.48 -7.52
C GLU A 829 0.70 -11.63 -8.19
N LEU A 830 0.08 -12.14 -9.26
CA LEU A 830 -1.14 -11.60 -9.84
C LEU A 830 -2.35 -12.44 -9.44
N VAL A 831 -3.45 -11.76 -9.11
CA VAL A 831 -4.75 -12.36 -8.79
C VAL A 831 -5.74 -11.95 -9.88
N ILE A 832 -6.24 -12.92 -10.63
CA ILE A 832 -7.06 -12.70 -11.82
C ILE A 832 -8.37 -13.47 -11.70
N GLY A 833 -9.49 -12.77 -11.89
CA GLY A 833 -10.80 -13.38 -12.07
C GLY A 833 -11.03 -13.71 -13.55
N CYS A 834 -11.44 -14.95 -13.89
CA CYS A 834 -11.74 -15.33 -15.27
C CYS A 834 -12.75 -16.47 -15.32
N PRO A 835 -13.37 -16.72 -16.50
CA PRO A 835 -14.15 -17.92 -16.71
C PRO A 835 -13.32 -19.19 -16.47
N LYS A 836 -13.86 -20.13 -15.72
CA LYS A 836 -13.21 -21.37 -15.30
C LYS A 836 -12.65 -22.18 -16.48
N ARG A 837 -13.37 -22.21 -17.60
CA ARG A 837 -12.93 -22.89 -18.84
C ARG A 837 -11.65 -22.31 -19.44
N PHE A 838 -11.33 -21.05 -19.15
CA PHE A 838 -10.11 -20.38 -19.59
C PHE A 838 -9.02 -20.33 -18.49
N GLY A 839 -9.30 -20.82 -17.29
CA GLY A 839 -8.41 -20.67 -16.13
C GLY A 839 -6.98 -21.17 -16.41
N LYS A 840 -6.82 -22.37 -16.99
CA LYS A 840 -5.51 -22.91 -17.36
C LYS A 840 -4.80 -22.07 -18.43
N LEU A 841 -5.51 -21.70 -19.48
CA LEU A 841 -4.96 -20.88 -20.55
C LEU A 841 -4.52 -19.50 -20.03
N VAL A 842 -5.33 -18.88 -19.18
CA VAL A 842 -5.01 -17.60 -18.55
C VAL A 842 -3.75 -17.72 -17.66
N ALA A 843 -3.63 -18.78 -16.88
CA ALA A 843 -2.44 -19.06 -16.08
C ALA A 843 -1.18 -19.22 -16.95
N GLU A 844 -1.26 -19.97 -18.05
CA GLU A 844 -0.17 -20.16 -19.00
C GLU A 844 0.22 -18.85 -19.71
N LEU A 845 -0.76 -18.00 -20.05
CA LEU A 845 -0.51 -16.66 -20.63
C LEU A 845 0.22 -15.74 -19.66
N ILE A 846 -0.11 -15.78 -18.37
CA ILE A 846 0.58 -14.98 -17.35
C ILE A 846 2.01 -15.46 -17.15
N ALA A 847 2.20 -16.79 -17.02
CA ALA A 847 3.52 -17.39 -16.90
C ALA A 847 4.40 -17.07 -18.12
N ASP A 848 3.85 -17.14 -19.34
CA ASP A 848 4.54 -16.75 -20.57
C ASP A 848 4.90 -15.24 -20.57
N ALA A 849 4.00 -14.37 -20.13
CA ALA A 849 4.27 -12.93 -20.05
C ALA A 849 5.40 -12.60 -19.06
N PHE A 850 5.43 -13.25 -17.89
CA PHE A 850 6.54 -13.10 -16.91
C PHE A 850 7.87 -13.57 -17.52
N LYS A 851 7.86 -14.73 -18.16
CA LYS A 851 9.04 -15.30 -18.83
C LYS A 851 9.58 -14.37 -19.92
N ARG A 852 8.70 -13.85 -20.78
CA ARG A 852 9.08 -12.90 -21.87
C ARG A 852 9.60 -11.58 -21.32
N ALA A 853 8.95 -11.00 -20.32
CA ALA A 853 9.38 -9.76 -19.70
C ALA A 853 10.76 -9.92 -19.02
N ALA A 854 10.98 -11.01 -18.30
CA ALA A 854 12.27 -11.31 -17.70
C ALA A 854 13.37 -11.53 -18.76
N ALA A 855 13.05 -12.22 -19.86
CA ALA A 855 14.00 -12.50 -20.94
C ALA A 855 14.48 -11.26 -21.71
N GLU A 856 13.89 -10.08 -21.48
CA GLU A 856 14.42 -8.81 -22.01
C GLU A 856 15.77 -8.46 -21.36
N VAL A 857 16.01 -8.89 -20.12
CA VAL A 857 17.19 -8.52 -19.31
C VAL A 857 17.90 -9.72 -18.67
N MET A 858 17.24 -10.87 -18.53
CA MET A 858 17.82 -12.09 -17.97
C MET A 858 18.11 -13.08 -19.09
N HIS A 859 19.35 -13.52 -19.20
CA HIS A 859 19.83 -14.36 -20.32
C HIS A 859 20.41 -15.70 -19.87
N MET A 860 20.81 -15.82 -18.61
CA MET A 860 21.38 -17.04 -18.05
C MET A 860 20.37 -17.85 -17.26
N VAL A 861 19.37 -17.19 -16.66
CA VAL A 861 18.35 -17.82 -15.83
C VAL A 861 16.96 -17.56 -16.40
N THR A 862 16.22 -18.60 -16.69
CA THR A 862 14.82 -18.47 -17.12
C THR A 862 13.92 -18.14 -15.92
N MET A 863 13.04 -17.13 -16.06
CA MET A 863 11.97 -16.89 -15.09
C MET A 863 10.89 -17.99 -15.24
N GLU A 864 10.47 -18.54 -14.12
CA GLU A 864 9.35 -19.49 -14.06
C GLU A 864 8.24 -18.93 -13.18
N ALA A 865 7.04 -19.46 -13.31
CA ALA A 865 5.91 -19.05 -12.51
C ALA A 865 5.12 -20.27 -12.02
N ASP A 866 4.70 -20.19 -10.77
CA ASP A 866 3.78 -21.13 -10.15
C ASP A 866 2.36 -20.55 -10.21
N TYR A 867 1.35 -21.39 -10.48
CA TYR A 867 -0.02 -20.90 -10.52
C TYR A 867 -1.00 -21.87 -9.85
N HIS A 868 -2.08 -21.29 -9.31
CA HIS A 868 -3.21 -22.02 -8.76
C HIS A 868 -4.51 -21.56 -9.41
N ILE A 869 -5.44 -22.48 -9.58
CA ILE A 869 -6.77 -22.21 -10.16
C ILE A 869 -7.79 -22.76 -9.18
N ALA A 870 -8.60 -21.87 -8.62
CA ALA A 870 -9.60 -22.24 -7.63
C ALA A 870 -10.79 -21.27 -7.67
N ASN A 871 -11.84 -21.58 -6.92
CA ASN A 871 -12.96 -20.66 -6.72
C ASN A 871 -12.67 -19.61 -5.63
N ARG A 872 -11.51 -19.68 -4.99
CA ARG A 872 -11.03 -18.76 -3.94
C ARG A 872 -9.56 -18.45 -4.18
N TRP A 873 -9.09 -17.36 -3.59
CA TRP A 873 -7.67 -17.05 -3.60
C TRP A 873 -6.92 -18.06 -2.74
N MET A 874 -6.15 -18.93 -3.39
CA MET A 874 -5.32 -19.99 -2.79
C MET A 874 -3.87 -19.80 -3.26
N LYS A 875 -2.93 -20.27 -2.43
CA LYS A 875 -1.51 -20.30 -2.77
C LYS A 875 -0.94 -21.73 -2.67
#